data_8aa87dc72edf806a9559dceed8b82f0e
#
_entry.id   8aa87dc72edf806a9559dceed8b82f0e
#
_cell.length_a   1.000
_cell.length_b   1.000
_cell.length_c   1.000
_cell.angle_alpha   90.00
_cell.angle_beta   90.00
_cell.angle_gamma   90.00
#
_symmetry.space_group_name_H-M   'P 1'
#
loop_
_entity.id
_entity.type
_entity.pdbx_description
1 polymer ?
#
loop_
_entity_poly.entity_id
_entity_poly.type
_entity_poly.pdbx_seq_one_letter_code
_entity_poly.pdbx_strand_id
1 'polypeptide(L)'
;MWLGPRVWAWIWVWVSMGVRECLAACTMAEFPCRNKQCISLDRYCDGTPDCEDRSDEPSGCSPCNRTYYGRVGATYTLQIPRPRKGTLPHFCQLTFIASGDVYGDLVQLSIEKFNLGRFISHTASGCPDGYMQIEELSRPLNSGYWCGTSWGHNVFYSETSAITVMLRVFNLSDEDGRANPGAFSPQDTVMLSVSYRFLKKEKAILRYGAPYSPSYRGEDVPNTFCDKFFENCDKKNCKIQSPNFPGMYPRNLTCFYQIRQTRVPDGKMALIRVRQRNPHLIYIKDRNAPHLSRERKLQVGTGCHVLHDYLMAFDGNSTRTPVLATLCKGGAALTGITSSSSELLLLFHASPFDFPFQDSPRRRIFGFELDVEVEFVDRESTAYIREGKSCDYMVSSRGQRSGYIQSPLHSLLPNTTCTWRLLAGETEVVWLYFLHYRHVLHPEMPPPAQCSNTLTISDGDTLAPPTESTPTIIMDPYLNMTFNGTEENSTNTGVTVMGQFCRPEKLPRVCSGVHAPGPHAAPCLPGESYISESSALTLSLRYAAGTAPSHVEFLARYEFVDKRQWGVPTPGGGTCDRTFTMQPDRLFASPRDVFLFGRGGAHKLRCVYTFIAEPHQRIALRIIRSRMGSSCGTLYKHSSDRYECSHDGAADKPAIWITEEPWEGVYLPRACICNISHAQPFTIISYTNIIKIIFTIPVMTPSNDYNDFFLEGEYNMIETKEIKEKSSSKECQPGSRHLGGRHGNFTVGSGKGNYCLSLPRLVTAADGSFLFLRIRGFSASETNCQISGRINVYAVGGLAPIASICPGQNEDFTHVFSSGWKSSSEGPKDEHDPTNPWVNSSMNMGQSNYYFHQQQVDYQKRGRHYQRLRQQMSRDLVVEYVGNQTGRYMITWIGVWKPMQTAPLSPVGVDLCPHRCPEIEACLPADLWCDGAVHCPSGLDEGAAACGLLAALPWVYLAAGIVLFISLVALLAAVVVHRRRVQAQKEIEASIVSNNSHGGLKSTTQDFLIPPDKDGW
;
A
#
# COMPACT_ATOMS: atom_id res chain seq x y z
N MET A 1 -20.68 83.31 -16.84
CA MET A 1 -20.61 84.55 -16.06
C MET A 1 -19.30 84.53 -15.25
N TRP A 2 -18.44 85.41 -15.55
CA TRP A 2 -17.13 85.55 -14.94
C TRP A 2 -17.24 86.22 -13.59
N LEU A 3 -16.89 85.51 -12.49
CA LEU A 3 -16.65 86.16 -11.23
C LEU A 3 -15.16 86.50 -11.11
N GLY A 4 -14.84 87.72 -10.94
CA GLY A 4 -13.53 88.33 -10.98
C GLY A 4 -12.55 87.85 -9.94
N PRO A 5 -11.26 88.10 -10.11
CA PRO A 5 -10.16 87.52 -9.33
C PRO A 5 -10.12 87.98 -7.87
N ARG A 6 -10.99 88.85 -7.41
CA ARG A 6 -11.04 89.30 -6.00
C ARG A 6 -11.79 88.37 -5.00
N VAL A 7 -12.64 87.49 -5.54
CA VAL A 7 -13.37 86.51 -4.70
C VAL A 7 -12.49 85.32 -4.35
N TRP A 8 -11.57 84.95 -5.24
CA TRP A 8 -10.62 83.85 -4.99
C TRP A 8 -9.56 84.17 -3.92
N ALA A 9 -9.19 85.43 -3.74
CA ALA A 9 -8.23 85.86 -2.74
C ALA A 9 -8.80 85.74 -1.31
N TRP A 10 -10.10 85.98 -1.12
CA TRP A 10 -10.75 85.81 0.20
C TRP A 10 -11.04 84.35 0.57
N ILE A 11 -11.29 83.50 -0.39
CA ILE A 11 -11.45 82.01 -0.14
C ILE A 11 -10.11 81.39 0.28
N TRP A 12 -9.00 81.81 -0.32
CA TRP A 12 -7.66 81.35 0.09
C TRP A 12 -7.23 81.81 1.47
N VAL A 13 -7.62 83.02 1.88
CA VAL A 13 -7.34 83.56 3.23
C VAL A 13 -8.20 82.83 4.27
N TRP A 14 -9.46 82.50 3.94
CA TRP A 14 -10.29 81.72 4.89
C TRP A 14 -9.91 80.27 4.94
N VAL A 15 -9.47 79.64 3.87
CA VAL A 15 -8.95 78.27 3.83
C VAL A 15 -7.58 78.22 4.53
N SER A 16 -6.74 79.25 4.40
CA SER A 16 -5.43 79.26 5.11
C SER A 16 -5.53 79.59 6.60
N MET A 17 -6.63 80.22 7.04
CA MET A 17 -6.91 80.44 8.48
C MET A 17 -7.67 79.26 9.08
N GLY A 18 -8.49 78.53 8.33
CA GLY A 18 -9.18 77.32 8.80
C GLY A 18 -8.29 76.09 8.93
N VAL A 19 -7.08 76.08 8.38
CA VAL A 19 -6.14 74.91 8.43
C VAL A 19 -5.13 75.00 9.58
N ARG A 20 -5.16 76.07 10.37
CA ARG A 20 -4.19 76.31 11.46
C ARG A 20 -4.65 75.95 12.85
N GLU A 21 -5.83 75.39 13.03
CA GLU A 21 -6.31 74.89 14.34
C GLU A 21 -6.93 73.47 14.31
N CYS A 22 -6.54 72.60 13.45
CA CYS A 22 -6.54 71.16 13.71
C CYS A 22 -5.29 70.82 14.54
N LEU A 23 -5.21 71.35 15.74
CA LEU A 23 -4.36 70.80 16.80
C LEU A 23 -4.83 69.38 16.99
N ALA A 24 -3.97 68.41 16.56
CA ALA A 24 -4.25 67.04 16.66
C ALA A 24 -4.59 66.71 18.13
N ALA A 25 -5.85 66.50 18.42
CA ALA A 25 -6.24 65.92 19.71
C ALA A 25 -5.55 64.55 19.80
N CYS A 26 -4.94 64.30 20.96
CA CYS A 26 -4.29 62.95 21.19
C CYS A 26 -5.27 61.84 20.90
N THR A 27 -4.77 60.74 20.32
CA THR A 27 -5.60 59.58 20.01
C THR A 27 -6.08 58.89 21.31
N MET A 28 -7.07 58.01 21.21
CA MET A 28 -7.60 57.27 22.38
C MET A 28 -6.52 56.45 23.10
N ALA A 29 -5.45 56.09 22.39
CA ALA A 29 -4.30 55.33 22.93
C ALA A 29 -3.23 56.20 23.57
N GLU A 30 -3.46 57.51 23.64
CA GLU A 30 -2.45 58.49 24.12
C GLU A 30 -3.01 59.31 25.23
N PHE A 31 -2.12 59.68 26.17
CA PHE A 31 -2.40 60.65 27.27
C PHE A 31 -1.99 62.01 26.80
N PRO A 32 -2.86 63.05 26.96
CA PRO A 32 -2.50 64.39 26.65
C PRO A 32 -1.81 65.09 27.85
N CYS A 33 -0.52 65.40 27.68
CA CYS A 33 0.20 66.26 28.61
C CYS A 33 -0.42 67.69 28.69
N ARG A 34 -0.17 68.46 29.74
CA ARG A 34 -0.63 69.88 29.86
C ARG A 34 -0.08 70.78 28.74
N ASN A 35 1.16 70.42 28.25
CA ASN A 35 1.78 71.18 27.14
C ASN A 35 1.24 70.75 25.76
N LYS A 36 0.24 69.84 25.67
CA LYS A 36 -0.40 69.30 24.51
C LYS A 36 0.47 68.21 23.75
N GLN A 37 1.54 67.76 24.36
CA GLN A 37 2.27 66.62 23.93
C GLN A 37 1.44 65.37 24.16
N CYS A 38 1.49 64.39 23.27
CA CYS A 38 0.82 63.09 23.40
C CYS A 38 1.83 61.99 23.70
N ILE A 39 1.64 61.30 24.80
CA ILE A 39 2.42 60.12 25.21
C ILE A 39 1.50 58.90 25.27
N SER A 40 2.03 57.67 25.14
CA SER A 40 1.20 56.48 25.24
C SER A 40 0.62 56.30 26.67
N LEU A 41 -0.57 55.72 26.78
CA LEU A 41 -1.31 55.61 28.05
C LEU A 41 -0.57 54.79 29.13
N ASP A 42 0.29 53.88 28.75
CA ASP A 42 1.10 53.05 29.66
C ASP A 42 2.25 53.84 30.32
N ARG A 43 2.58 55.01 29.79
CA ARG A 43 3.61 55.92 30.34
C ARG A 43 3.09 56.90 31.35
N TYR A 44 1.78 56.96 31.55
CA TYR A 44 1.18 57.76 32.59
C TYR A 44 1.36 57.10 33.96
N CYS A 45 2.08 57.72 34.86
CA CYS A 45 2.31 57.25 36.24
C CYS A 45 3.12 55.94 36.28
N ASP A 46 4.16 55.84 35.45
CA ASP A 46 5.10 54.73 35.41
C ASP A 46 6.39 54.96 36.22
N GLY A 47 6.52 56.15 36.79
CA GLY A 47 7.67 56.59 37.61
C GLY A 47 8.75 57.29 36.79
N THR A 48 8.55 57.52 35.50
CA THR A 48 9.43 58.27 34.59
C THR A 48 8.76 59.41 33.96
N PRO A 49 9.27 60.67 34.01
CA PRO A 49 8.66 61.80 33.36
C PRO A 49 8.85 61.78 31.87
N ASP A 50 7.80 61.37 31.12
CA ASP A 50 7.75 61.31 29.66
C ASP A 50 7.16 62.57 29.02
N CYS A 51 6.32 63.34 29.75
CA CYS A 51 5.89 64.67 29.33
C CYS A 51 7.02 65.68 29.67
N GLU A 52 7.31 66.59 28.79
CA GLU A 52 8.33 67.66 29.07
C GLU A 52 7.94 68.53 30.28
N ASP A 53 6.63 68.66 30.55
CA ASP A 53 6.10 69.43 31.68
C ASP A 53 5.82 68.56 32.91
N ARG A 54 6.22 67.22 32.87
CA ARG A 54 6.02 66.22 33.94
C ARG A 54 4.58 66.11 34.42
N SER A 55 3.65 66.41 33.55
CA SER A 55 2.23 66.30 33.88
C SER A 55 1.71 64.84 33.87
N ASP A 56 2.50 63.88 33.42
CA ASP A 56 2.28 62.45 33.47
C ASP A 56 2.59 61.83 34.83
N GLU A 57 3.42 62.50 35.69
CA GLU A 57 3.82 62.04 37.02
C GLU A 57 3.31 63.00 38.16
N PRO A 58 2.04 63.24 38.30
CA PRO A 58 1.49 64.08 39.41
C PRO A 58 1.70 63.39 40.77
N SER A 59 1.87 64.16 41.85
CA SER A 59 2.02 63.58 43.16
C SER A 59 0.85 62.70 43.58
N GLY A 60 1.13 61.43 43.93
CA GLY A 60 0.10 60.46 44.34
C GLY A 60 -0.67 59.80 43.20
N CYS A 61 -0.19 59.90 41.97
CA CYS A 61 -0.84 59.26 40.86
C CYS A 61 -0.77 57.68 41.00
N SER A 62 -1.64 57.01 40.28
CA SER A 62 -1.71 55.56 40.26
C SER A 62 -2.09 55.05 38.85
N PRO A 63 -1.44 54.00 38.36
CA PRO A 63 -1.87 53.34 37.17
C PRO A 63 -3.21 52.57 37.33
N CYS A 64 -3.67 52.41 38.58
CA CYS A 64 -4.95 51.71 38.87
C CYS A 64 -6.21 52.53 38.52
N ASN A 65 -7.34 51.84 38.37
CA ASN A 65 -8.68 52.41 38.09
C ASN A 65 -8.74 53.22 36.78
N ARG A 66 -8.04 52.67 35.75
CA ARG A 66 -7.94 53.29 34.45
C ARG A 66 -8.31 52.34 33.32
N THR A 67 -8.71 52.97 32.20
CA THR A 67 -8.97 52.27 30.94
C THR A 67 -7.82 52.54 29.97
N TYR A 68 -7.29 51.46 29.40
CA TYR A 68 -6.18 51.44 28.49
C TYR A 68 -6.65 51.08 27.10
N TYR A 69 -6.23 51.88 26.12
CA TYR A 69 -6.39 51.68 24.69
C TYR A 69 -5.02 51.58 24.06
N GLY A 70 -4.95 51.00 22.90
CA GLY A 70 -3.67 50.91 22.17
C GLY A 70 -3.85 50.62 20.70
N ARG A 71 -2.85 50.89 19.86
CA ARG A 71 -2.86 50.60 18.42
C ARG A 71 -2.43 49.20 18.17
N VAL A 72 -3.04 48.57 17.15
CA VAL A 72 -2.64 47.23 16.69
C VAL A 72 -1.16 47.20 16.28
N GLY A 73 -0.43 46.22 16.75
CA GLY A 73 1.01 46.06 16.47
C GLY A 73 1.96 46.70 17.48
N ALA A 74 1.45 47.57 18.38
CA ALA A 74 2.23 48.11 19.48
C ALA A 74 2.13 47.21 20.73
N THR A 75 3.19 47.20 21.52
CA THR A 75 3.24 46.56 22.86
C THR A 75 3.40 47.64 23.90
N TYR A 76 2.56 47.57 24.88
CA TYR A 76 2.51 48.52 26.02
C TYR A 76 2.82 47.75 27.29
N THR A 77 3.45 48.39 28.31
CA THR A 77 3.85 47.71 29.53
C THR A 77 3.38 48.53 30.76
N LEU A 78 2.74 47.83 31.69
CA LEU A 78 2.32 48.40 32.97
C LEU A 78 3.00 47.68 34.12
N GLN A 79 3.47 48.46 35.06
CA GLN A 79 4.01 48.00 36.35
C GLN A 79 3.16 48.50 37.49
N ILE A 80 2.61 47.59 38.27
CA ILE A 80 1.78 47.91 39.44
C ILE A 80 2.66 47.69 40.68
N PRO A 81 2.92 48.74 41.43
CA PRO A 81 3.76 48.65 42.65
C PRO A 81 3.01 47.94 43.78
N ARG A 82 3.77 47.34 44.70
CA ARG A 82 3.23 46.71 45.91
C ARG A 82 2.66 47.75 46.83
N PRO A 83 1.40 47.61 47.32
CA PRO A 83 0.82 48.57 48.26
C PRO A 83 1.57 48.59 49.62
N ARG A 84 1.54 49.73 50.31
CA ARG A 84 2.10 49.84 51.67
C ARG A 84 1.17 49.19 52.70
N LYS A 85 1.66 48.65 53.81
CA LYS A 85 0.84 48.02 54.85
C LYS A 85 -0.31 48.92 55.35
N GLY A 86 -0.08 50.25 55.45
CA GLY A 86 -1.05 51.19 55.90
C GLY A 86 -2.16 51.55 54.89
N THR A 87 -2.09 51.08 53.70
CA THR A 87 -3.09 51.26 52.61
C THR A 87 -3.90 50.01 52.30
N LEU A 88 -3.96 49.09 53.23
CA LEU A 88 -4.78 47.85 53.04
C LEU A 88 -6.16 48.05 53.71
N PRO A 89 -7.19 47.41 53.14
CA PRO A 89 -7.23 46.63 51.92
C PRO A 89 -7.03 47.47 50.64
N HIS A 90 -6.23 46.97 49.69
CA HIS A 90 -5.91 47.64 48.44
C HIS A 90 -6.70 47.04 47.26
N PHE A 91 -7.30 47.88 46.44
CA PHE A 91 -8.07 47.51 45.25
C PHE A 91 -7.52 48.27 44.05
N CYS A 92 -7.20 47.55 43.00
CA CYS A 92 -6.68 48.09 41.75
C CYS A 92 -7.45 47.46 40.57
N GLN A 93 -8.05 48.32 39.74
CA GLN A 93 -8.75 47.86 38.55
C GLN A 93 -8.05 48.39 37.31
N LEU A 94 -7.81 47.52 36.35
CA LEU A 94 -7.23 47.86 35.05
C LEU A 94 -8.18 47.37 33.97
N THR A 95 -8.65 48.28 33.13
CA THR A 95 -9.54 47.91 32.03
C THR A 95 -8.87 48.15 30.71
N PHE A 96 -8.86 47.14 29.83
CA PHE A 96 -8.27 47.18 28.50
C PHE A 96 -9.37 47.02 27.45
N ILE A 97 -9.46 47.97 26.50
CA ILE A 97 -10.52 47.97 25.50
C ILE A 97 -9.96 48.04 24.09
N ALA A 98 -10.31 47.05 23.27
CA ALA A 98 -10.10 47.01 21.83
C ALA A 98 -11.34 47.66 21.17
N SER A 99 -11.18 48.85 20.62
CA SER A 99 -12.29 49.65 20.09
C SER A 99 -12.52 49.45 18.57
N GLY A 100 -12.01 48.41 17.99
CA GLY A 100 -12.13 48.11 16.56
C GLY A 100 -11.06 48.84 15.70
N ASP A 101 -11.04 48.51 14.41
CA ASP A 101 -10.16 49.09 13.39
C ASP A 101 -8.69 49.15 13.80
N VAL A 102 -8.10 50.36 13.95
CA VAL A 102 -6.70 50.55 14.36
C VAL A 102 -6.41 50.19 15.80
N TYR A 103 -7.45 50.09 16.63
CA TYR A 103 -7.39 49.74 18.04
C TYR A 103 -7.66 48.25 18.33
N GLY A 104 -7.89 47.44 17.26
CA GLY A 104 -8.03 45.99 17.33
C GLY A 104 -9.39 45.50 17.82
N ASP A 105 -9.57 44.18 17.79
CA ASP A 105 -10.81 43.50 18.17
C ASP A 105 -10.65 42.67 19.45
N LEU A 106 -9.43 42.31 19.80
CA LEU A 106 -9.09 41.44 20.91
C LEU A 106 -7.95 42.02 21.73
N VAL A 107 -7.93 41.69 23.01
CA VAL A 107 -6.88 42.08 23.96
C VAL A 107 -6.01 40.86 24.28
N GLN A 108 -4.71 41.02 24.19
CA GLN A 108 -3.70 40.08 24.68
C GLN A 108 -3.01 40.71 25.90
N LEU A 109 -3.04 39.98 27.00
CA LEU A 109 -2.28 40.33 28.21
C LEU A 109 -1.14 39.31 28.37
N SER A 110 0.08 39.77 28.61
CA SER A 110 1.22 38.92 28.97
C SER A 110 1.69 39.28 30.36
N ILE A 111 1.44 38.45 31.35
CA ILE A 111 1.87 38.62 32.73
C ILE A 111 3.31 38.14 32.81
N GLU A 112 4.22 39.13 33.06
CA GLU A 112 5.67 38.85 33.07
C GLU A 112 6.16 38.60 34.50
N LYS A 113 5.59 39.34 35.47
CA LYS A 113 5.92 39.21 36.88
C LYS A 113 4.62 39.28 37.65
N PHE A 114 4.43 38.37 38.58
CA PHE A 114 3.23 38.30 39.42
C PHE A 114 3.62 37.89 40.82
N ASN A 115 3.25 38.74 41.81
CA ASN A 115 3.52 38.49 43.22
C ASN A 115 2.37 39.07 44.04
N LEU A 116 1.30 38.25 44.23
CA LEU A 116 0.12 38.67 44.91
C LEU A 116 -0.46 37.57 45.80
N GLY A 117 -0.38 37.79 47.11
CA GLY A 117 -0.89 36.88 48.12
C GLY A 117 -0.18 35.50 48.11
N ARG A 118 -0.63 34.61 49.02
CA ARG A 118 -0.14 33.21 49.06
C ARG A 118 -1.15 32.28 48.36
N PHE A 119 -0.62 31.37 47.61
CA PHE A 119 -1.42 30.26 47.07
C PHE A 119 -1.35 29.11 48.06
N ILE A 120 -2.47 28.65 48.61
CA ILE A 120 -2.55 27.54 49.56
C ILE A 120 -3.04 26.29 48.89
N SER A 121 -4.16 26.37 48.17
CA SER A 121 -4.77 25.21 47.54
C SER A 121 -5.66 25.59 46.35
N HIS A 122 -6.05 24.59 45.56
CA HIS A 122 -7.00 24.75 44.44
C HIS A 122 -8.47 24.80 44.84
N THR A 123 -8.77 24.73 46.14
CA THR A 123 -10.12 24.72 46.72
C THR A 123 -10.48 26.02 47.40
N ALA A 124 -11.63 26.11 48.07
CA ALA A 124 -12.27 27.33 48.57
C ALA A 124 -11.44 28.20 49.51
N SER A 125 -10.27 27.88 49.96
CA SER A 125 -9.43 28.71 50.82
C SER A 125 -8.08 29.08 50.17
N GLY A 126 -8.05 29.00 48.82
CA GLY A 126 -6.81 29.03 48.07
C GLY A 126 -5.99 30.31 48.08
N CYS A 127 -6.63 31.50 48.25
CA CYS A 127 -6.00 32.81 48.11
C CYS A 127 -6.39 33.75 49.28
N PRO A 128 -5.97 33.49 50.54
CA PRO A 128 -6.45 34.24 51.72
C PRO A 128 -5.95 35.67 51.79
N ASP A 129 -4.76 35.97 51.28
CA ASP A 129 -4.11 37.24 51.43
C ASP A 129 -4.42 38.26 50.34
N GLY A 130 -4.99 37.78 49.25
CA GLY A 130 -5.32 38.59 48.11
C GLY A 130 -5.29 37.76 46.78
N TYR A 131 -5.86 38.34 45.74
CA TYR A 131 -5.97 37.63 44.45
C TYR A 131 -6.12 38.58 43.25
N MET A 132 -5.84 38.07 42.09
CA MET A 132 -6.19 38.66 40.78
C MET A 132 -7.39 37.95 40.20
N GLN A 133 -8.31 38.73 39.71
CA GLN A 133 -9.50 38.25 38.96
C GLN A 133 -9.51 38.91 37.58
N ILE A 134 -9.85 38.19 36.53
CA ILE A 134 -9.99 38.70 35.17
C ILE A 134 -11.44 38.49 34.72
N GLU A 135 -12.08 39.59 34.36
CA GLU A 135 -13.47 39.63 33.88
C GLU A 135 -13.50 40.16 32.45
N GLU A 136 -14.47 39.69 31.67
CA GLU A 136 -14.69 40.17 30.30
C GLU A 136 -16.08 40.77 30.18
N LEU A 137 -16.16 41.88 29.44
CA LEU A 137 -17.44 42.57 29.19
C LEU A 137 -18.40 41.61 28.45
N SER A 138 -19.69 41.65 28.85
CA SER A 138 -20.79 40.88 28.28
C SER A 138 -20.72 39.36 28.51
N ARG A 139 -19.86 38.88 29.43
CA ARG A 139 -19.86 37.49 29.90
C ARG A 139 -20.35 37.46 31.37
N PRO A 140 -20.94 36.34 31.81
CA PRO A 140 -21.32 36.15 33.22
C PRO A 140 -20.10 36.29 34.12
N LEU A 141 -20.32 36.77 35.35
CA LEU A 141 -19.25 36.89 36.34
C LEU A 141 -18.71 35.53 36.70
N ASN A 142 -17.38 35.46 36.76
CA ASN A 142 -16.67 34.27 37.14
C ASN A 142 -15.90 34.49 38.46
N SER A 143 -16.12 33.61 39.44
CA SER A 143 -15.52 33.68 40.78
C SER A 143 -14.16 32.94 40.88
N GLY A 144 -13.44 32.85 39.81
CA GLY A 144 -12.13 32.20 39.80
C GLY A 144 -10.97 33.17 40.00
N TYR A 145 -9.97 32.79 40.80
CA TYR A 145 -8.90 33.67 41.24
C TYR A 145 -7.52 33.09 41.02
N TRP A 146 -6.55 34.01 40.79
CA TRP A 146 -5.14 33.68 40.77
C TRP A 146 -4.40 34.41 41.90
N CYS A 147 -3.53 33.69 42.60
CA CYS A 147 -2.65 34.30 43.63
C CYS A 147 -1.31 33.57 43.70
N GLY A 148 -0.39 33.99 44.54
CA GLY A 148 0.94 33.46 44.67
C GLY A 148 1.99 34.25 43.89
N THR A 149 3.11 33.59 43.58
CA THR A 149 4.23 34.20 42.87
C THR A 149 4.48 33.44 41.57
N SER A 150 4.76 34.20 40.49
CA SER A 150 5.08 33.63 39.19
C SER A 150 5.95 34.64 38.42
N TRP A 151 6.76 34.11 37.51
CA TRP A 151 7.59 34.90 36.60
C TRP A 151 7.54 34.29 35.21
N GLY A 152 7.88 35.07 34.20
CA GLY A 152 7.84 34.66 32.80
C GLY A 152 6.51 35.07 32.11
N HIS A 153 6.36 34.72 30.85
CA HIS A 153 5.25 35.21 30.02
C HIS A 153 4.04 34.29 30.12
N ASN A 154 3.10 34.58 31.02
CA ASN A 154 1.78 33.94 31.09
C ASN A 154 0.79 34.76 30.29
N VAL A 155 0.31 34.23 29.18
CA VAL A 155 -0.50 34.98 28.24
C VAL A 155 -1.98 34.67 28.42
N PHE A 156 -2.78 35.72 28.45
CA PHE A 156 -4.26 35.68 28.46
C PHE A 156 -4.78 36.40 27.21
N TYR A 157 -5.72 35.80 26.51
CA TYR A 157 -6.37 36.40 25.34
C TYR A 157 -7.85 36.54 25.57
N SER A 158 -8.39 37.72 25.33
CA SER A 158 -9.84 37.94 25.46
C SER A 158 -10.65 37.13 24.44
N GLU A 159 -11.87 36.76 24.81
CA GLU A 159 -12.90 36.34 23.85
C GLU A 159 -13.69 37.55 23.33
N THR A 160 -13.81 38.58 24.17
CA THR A 160 -14.51 39.83 23.87
C THR A 160 -13.54 40.99 23.61
N SER A 161 -14.04 42.16 23.28
CA SER A 161 -13.23 43.36 23.02
C SER A 161 -12.71 44.02 24.28
N ALA A 162 -13.20 43.67 25.48
CA ALA A 162 -12.78 44.33 26.72
C ALA A 162 -12.49 43.33 27.84
N ILE A 163 -11.39 43.58 28.55
CA ILE A 163 -10.95 42.81 29.73
C ILE A 163 -10.81 43.80 30.90
N THR A 164 -11.27 43.37 32.07
CA THR A 164 -11.01 44.05 33.34
C THR A 164 -10.18 43.12 34.25
N VAL A 165 -9.02 43.57 34.65
CA VAL A 165 -8.16 42.90 35.63
C VAL A 165 -8.36 43.57 36.97
N MET A 166 -8.87 42.83 37.96
CA MET A 166 -9.07 43.29 39.32
C MET A 166 -8.03 42.65 40.24
N LEU A 167 -7.27 43.50 40.96
CA LEU A 167 -6.31 43.06 41.97
C LEU A 167 -6.87 43.44 43.33
N ARG A 168 -6.96 42.48 44.23
CA ARG A 168 -7.41 42.69 45.62
C ARG A 168 -6.34 42.17 46.58
N VAL A 169 -5.86 43.03 47.49
CA VAL A 169 -4.86 42.71 48.50
C VAL A 169 -5.45 42.99 49.86
N PHE A 170 -5.57 41.96 50.68
CA PHE A 170 -6.12 42.04 52.03
C PHE A 170 -5.00 42.05 53.10
N ASN A 171 -3.97 41.26 52.85
CA ASN A 171 -2.87 41.11 53.76
C ASN A 171 -1.53 41.00 53.01
N LEU A 172 -0.46 41.55 53.62
CA LEU A 172 0.91 41.38 53.16
C LEU A 172 1.62 40.51 54.20
N SER A 173 1.65 39.19 53.98
CA SER A 173 2.44 38.28 54.81
C SER A 173 3.92 38.65 54.79
N ASP A 174 4.46 38.94 55.95
CA ASP A 174 5.88 38.98 56.14
C ASP A 174 6.35 37.52 56.10
N GLU A 175 7.02 37.14 55.07
CA GLU A 175 7.63 35.81 55.05
C GLU A 175 8.73 35.72 56.08
N ASP A 176 8.50 34.94 57.12
CA ASP A 176 9.56 34.40 57.99
C ASP A 176 10.58 33.66 57.14
N GLY A 177 11.76 34.24 57.00
CA GLY A 177 13.07 33.83 56.57
C GLY A 177 13.42 32.41 56.19
N ARG A 178 12.51 31.63 55.60
CA ARG A 178 12.86 30.36 54.93
C ARG A 178 12.88 30.53 53.43
N ALA A 179 14.06 30.88 52.97
CA ALA A 179 14.35 30.94 51.52
C ALA A 179 14.09 29.60 50.81
N ASN A 180 13.01 29.52 50.08
CA ASN A 180 12.91 28.61 48.92
C ASN A 180 13.83 29.18 47.82
N PRO A 181 14.72 28.35 47.22
CA PRO A 181 15.56 28.79 46.12
C PRO A 181 14.66 29.16 44.92
N GLY A 182 14.41 30.43 44.74
CA GLY A 182 13.51 31.01 43.74
C GLY A 182 12.59 32.12 44.30
N ALA A 183 12.59 32.37 45.61
CA ALA A 183 11.81 33.47 46.21
C ALA A 183 12.47 34.81 45.84
N PHE A 184 11.60 35.76 45.41
CA PHE A 184 11.99 37.15 45.15
C PHE A 184 12.63 37.78 46.38
N SER A 185 13.68 38.60 46.12
CA SER A 185 14.31 39.42 47.13
C SER A 185 13.27 40.31 47.87
N PRO A 186 13.40 40.57 49.18
CA PRO A 186 12.54 41.53 49.90
C PRO A 186 12.50 42.93 49.32
N GLN A 187 13.36 43.20 48.33
CA GLN A 187 13.46 44.48 47.62
C GLN A 187 12.56 44.62 46.40
N ASP A 188 11.79 43.59 46.07
CA ASP A 188 10.94 43.61 44.86
C ASP A 188 9.69 44.47 45.11
N THR A 189 9.71 45.69 44.60
CA THR A 189 8.66 46.68 44.78
C THR A 189 7.45 46.48 43.81
N VAL A 190 7.56 45.61 42.80
CA VAL A 190 6.56 45.39 41.78
C VAL A 190 5.67 44.20 42.13
N MET A 191 4.35 44.41 42.24
CA MET A 191 3.33 43.38 42.47
C MET A 191 2.91 42.69 41.18
N LEU A 192 2.71 43.45 40.11
CA LEU A 192 2.32 42.96 38.80
C LEU A 192 3.07 43.71 37.69
N SER A 193 3.77 42.99 36.81
CA SER A 193 4.22 43.49 35.50
C SER A 193 3.46 42.80 34.40
N VAL A 194 2.77 43.56 33.57
CA VAL A 194 1.95 43.08 32.47
C VAL A 194 2.21 43.90 31.22
N SER A 195 2.56 43.19 30.13
CA SER A 195 2.49 43.81 28.81
C SER A 195 1.18 43.49 28.14
N TYR A 196 0.61 44.47 27.42
CA TYR A 196 -0.64 44.31 26.72
C TYR A 196 -0.54 44.74 25.25
N ARG A 197 -1.35 44.08 24.42
CA ARG A 197 -1.43 44.34 22.98
C ARG A 197 -2.88 44.21 22.50
N PHE A 198 -3.18 44.91 21.41
CA PHE A 198 -4.46 44.81 20.73
C PHE A 198 -4.28 44.13 19.41
N LEU A 199 -5.13 43.15 19.11
CA LEU A 199 -5.00 42.25 17.95
C LEU A 199 -6.27 42.33 17.09
N LYS A 200 -6.10 42.21 15.77
CA LYS A 200 -7.23 41.98 14.85
C LYS A 200 -7.57 40.47 14.84
N LYS A 201 -8.86 40.13 14.77
CA LYS A 201 -9.34 38.73 14.68
C LYS A 201 -8.72 37.99 13.49
N GLU A 202 -8.56 38.66 12.35
CA GLU A 202 -7.97 38.13 11.14
C GLU A 202 -6.50 37.67 11.33
N LYS A 203 -5.76 38.31 12.22
CA LYS A 203 -4.36 37.93 12.56
C LYS A 203 -4.26 36.85 13.62
N ALA A 204 -5.33 36.50 14.28
CA ALA A 204 -5.37 35.48 15.31
C ALA A 204 -5.62 34.08 14.73
N ILE A 205 -4.75 33.64 13.80
CA ILE A 205 -4.87 32.42 13.00
C ILE A 205 -4.98 31.15 13.86
N LEU A 206 -4.26 31.06 14.98
CA LEU A 206 -4.36 29.92 15.89
C LEU A 206 -5.74 29.72 16.48
N ARG A 207 -6.51 30.81 16.69
CA ARG A 207 -7.87 30.77 17.24
C ARG A 207 -8.93 30.62 16.16
N TYR A 208 -8.84 31.40 15.10
CA TYR A 208 -9.90 31.54 14.11
C TYR A 208 -9.61 30.80 12.79
N GLY A 209 -8.41 30.21 12.65
CA GLY A 209 -7.98 29.61 11.40
C GLY A 209 -7.49 30.62 10.37
N ALA A 210 -7.01 30.11 9.24
CA ALA A 210 -6.59 30.96 8.12
C ALA A 210 -7.82 31.49 7.35
N PRO A 211 -7.74 32.65 6.68
CA PRO A 211 -8.87 33.23 5.92
C PRO A 211 -9.49 32.28 4.87
N TYR A 212 -8.70 31.41 4.29
CA TYR A 212 -9.15 30.41 3.32
C TYR A 212 -9.71 29.13 3.95
N SER A 213 -9.49 28.92 5.25
CA SER A 213 -10.00 27.77 6.02
C SER A 213 -10.31 28.22 7.46
N PRO A 214 -11.39 28.98 7.67
CA PRO A 214 -11.74 29.46 8.99
C PRO A 214 -12.14 28.30 9.91
N SER A 215 -11.76 28.41 11.19
CA SER A 215 -12.14 27.47 12.23
C SER A 215 -13.53 27.82 12.75
N TYR A 216 -14.45 26.84 12.71
CA TYR A 216 -15.73 26.96 13.37
C TYR A 216 -15.60 26.57 14.84
N ARG A 217 -15.80 27.53 15.75
CA ARG A 217 -15.57 27.37 17.19
C ARG A 217 -16.85 27.04 17.97
N GLY A 218 -17.94 26.69 17.28
CA GLY A 218 -19.25 26.47 17.87
C GLY A 218 -19.98 27.79 18.17
N GLU A 219 -21.28 27.68 18.46
CA GLU A 219 -22.13 28.78 18.85
C GLU A 219 -22.15 28.91 20.37
N ASP A 220 -22.14 30.15 20.90
CA ASP A 220 -22.21 30.41 22.31
C ASP A 220 -23.63 30.12 22.84
N VAL A 221 -23.74 29.37 23.94
CA VAL A 221 -25.02 29.13 24.60
C VAL A 221 -25.35 30.36 25.48
N PRO A 222 -26.49 30.99 25.22
CA PRO A 222 -26.88 32.21 25.96
C PRO A 222 -26.88 31.99 27.49
N ASN A 223 -26.45 33.01 28.24
CA ASN A 223 -26.40 33.02 29.71
C ASN A 223 -25.41 32.02 30.32
N THR A 224 -24.51 31.41 29.51
CA THR A 224 -23.41 30.61 30.03
C THR A 224 -22.09 31.32 29.80
N PHE A 225 -21.07 30.99 30.60
CA PHE A 225 -19.75 31.60 30.45
C PHE A 225 -18.97 31.03 29.24
N CYS A 226 -19.09 29.75 28.98
CA CYS A 226 -18.21 29.06 28.04
C CYS A 226 -18.84 27.86 27.31
N ASP A 227 -20.15 27.62 27.48
CA ASP A 227 -20.80 26.51 26.79
C ASP A 227 -20.92 26.80 25.31
N LYS A 228 -20.67 25.78 24.54
CA LYS A 228 -20.65 25.84 23.08
C LYS A 228 -21.50 24.73 22.46
N PHE A 229 -22.21 25.06 21.40
CA PHE A 229 -22.98 24.14 20.61
C PHE A 229 -22.37 24.02 19.20
N PHE A 230 -22.14 22.79 18.75
CA PHE A 230 -21.59 22.47 17.44
C PHE A 230 -22.58 21.62 16.64
N GLU A 231 -22.95 22.09 15.48
CA GLU A 231 -23.90 21.40 14.62
C GLU A 231 -23.30 21.14 13.22
N ASN A 232 -23.48 19.90 12.73
CA ASN A 232 -23.13 19.47 11.37
C ASN A 232 -21.68 19.77 11.01
N CYS A 233 -20.76 19.16 11.77
CA CYS A 233 -19.32 19.30 11.61
C CYS A 233 -18.73 18.49 10.43
N ASP A 234 -19.55 17.76 9.67
CA ASP A 234 -19.17 17.07 8.44
C ASP A 234 -18.71 18.02 7.32
N LYS A 235 -19.23 19.27 7.33
CA LYS A 235 -18.95 20.30 6.32
C LYS A 235 -18.23 21.52 6.84
N LYS A 236 -18.00 21.60 8.14
CA LYS A 236 -17.37 22.72 8.82
C LYS A 236 -16.02 22.28 9.40
N ASN A 237 -15.04 23.17 9.43
CA ASN A 237 -13.79 22.93 10.16
C ASN A 237 -14.01 23.19 11.66
N CYS A 238 -14.69 22.27 12.33
CA CYS A 238 -15.04 22.39 13.75
C CYS A 238 -13.83 22.17 14.64
N LYS A 239 -13.60 23.13 15.54
CA LYS A 239 -12.54 23.08 16.54
C LYS A 239 -13.07 23.40 17.92
N ILE A 240 -12.90 22.46 18.84
CA ILE A 240 -13.22 22.64 20.24
C ILE A 240 -12.00 23.20 20.94
N GLN A 241 -12.11 24.38 21.46
CA GLN A 241 -11.03 25.11 22.12
C GLN A 241 -11.41 25.42 23.58
N SER A 242 -10.42 25.34 24.48
CA SER A 242 -10.62 25.85 25.85
C SER A 242 -11.00 27.35 25.86
N PRO A 243 -11.71 27.85 26.88
CA PRO A 243 -11.95 29.26 26.98
C PRO A 243 -10.67 30.07 26.90
N ASN A 244 -10.71 31.21 26.19
CA ASN A 244 -9.55 32.11 26.01
C ASN A 244 -8.33 31.48 25.32
N PHE A 245 -8.50 30.34 24.61
CA PHE A 245 -7.44 29.70 23.83
C PHE A 245 -6.82 30.70 22.82
N PRO A 246 -5.53 30.70 22.60
CA PRO A 246 -4.48 29.80 23.11
C PRO A 246 -3.79 30.27 24.41
N GLY A 247 -4.40 31.14 25.16
CA GLY A 247 -3.91 31.64 26.45
C GLY A 247 -4.44 30.88 27.64
N MET A 248 -4.14 31.40 28.85
CA MET A 248 -4.65 30.86 30.10
C MET A 248 -6.18 30.91 30.12
N TYR A 249 -6.80 29.83 30.51
CA TYR A 249 -8.25 29.79 30.70
C TYR A 249 -8.60 30.32 32.10
N PRO A 250 -9.75 31.00 32.26
CA PRO A 250 -10.23 31.46 33.54
C PRO A 250 -10.47 30.31 34.52
N ARG A 251 -10.50 30.64 35.81
CA ARG A 251 -10.67 29.67 36.90
C ARG A 251 -12.12 29.52 37.32
N ASN A 252 -12.44 28.43 38.05
CA ASN A 252 -13.79 28.14 38.53
C ASN A 252 -14.81 28.03 37.40
N LEU A 253 -14.45 27.24 36.37
CA LEU A 253 -15.30 27.03 35.20
C LEU A 253 -15.80 25.61 35.11
N THR A 254 -17.01 25.46 34.60
CA THR A 254 -17.50 24.22 34.04
C THR A 254 -18.12 24.54 32.69
N CYS A 255 -17.49 24.06 31.59
CA CYS A 255 -17.93 24.34 30.24
C CYS A 255 -18.43 23.06 29.58
N PHE A 256 -19.56 23.16 28.92
CA PHE A 256 -20.15 22.09 28.13
C PHE A 256 -19.96 22.37 26.63
N TYR A 257 -19.39 21.39 25.92
CA TYR A 257 -19.27 21.42 24.46
C TYR A 257 -20.18 20.33 23.92
N GLN A 258 -21.33 20.70 23.42
CA GLN A 258 -22.30 19.79 22.85
C GLN A 258 -22.12 19.73 21.34
N ILE A 259 -21.85 18.53 20.81
CA ILE A 259 -21.67 18.30 19.39
C ILE A 259 -22.82 17.41 18.91
N ARG A 260 -23.47 17.80 17.80
CA ARG A 260 -24.61 17.09 17.23
C ARG A 260 -24.52 17.07 15.72
N GLN A 261 -24.75 15.89 15.15
CA GLN A 261 -24.86 15.69 13.71
C GLN A 261 -26.34 15.39 13.37
N THR A 262 -27.05 16.34 12.81
CA THR A 262 -28.48 16.19 12.47
C THR A 262 -28.68 15.63 11.06
N ARG A 263 -27.75 15.91 10.15
CA ARG A 263 -27.80 15.45 8.76
C ARG A 263 -27.05 14.12 8.63
N VAL A 264 -27.78 13.03 8.64
CA VAL A 264 -27.25 11.68 8.51
C VAL A 264 -27.86 11.03 7.27
N PRO A 265 -27.07 10.48 6.35
CA PRO A 265 -27.58 9.73 5.20
C PRO A 265 -28.41 8.52 5.62
N ASP A 266 -29.41 8.16 4.81
CA ASP A 266 -30.27 7.01 5.08
C ASP A 266 -29.47 5.71 5.23
N GLY A 267 -29.86 4.89 6.21
CA GLY A 267 -29.17 3.62 6.51
C GLY A 267 -27.82 3.77 7.22
N LYS A 268 -27.32 5.00 7.43
CA LYS A 268 -26.05 5.24 8.13
C LYS A 268 -26.24 5.77 9.55
N MET A 269 -25.19 5.68 10.33
CA MET A 269 -25.01 6.33 11.63
C MET A 269 -23.87 7.30 11.53
N ALA A 270 -24.03 8.50 12.10
CA ALA A 270 -22.94 9.44 12.23
C ALA A 270 -22.19 9.16 13.54
N LEU A 271 -20.91 8.99 13.46
CA LEU A 271 -19.99 8.88 14.59
C LEU A 271 -19.21 10.18 14.69
N ILE A 272 -19.19 10.80 15.87
CA ILE A 272 -18.47 12.02 16.12
C ILE A 272 -17.14 11.68 16.77
N ARG A 273 -16.05 11.97 16.07
CA ARG A 273 -14.69 11.75 16.55
C ARG A 273 -14.05 13.06 16.95
N VAL A 274 -13.54 13.12 18.18
CA VAL A 274 -12.70 14.23 18.64
C VAL A 274 -11.27 13.75 18.77
N ARG A 275 -10.35 14.48 18.14
CA ARG A 275 -8.93 14.14 18.17
C ARG A 275 -8.05 15.37 18.22
N GLN A 276 -6.82 15.20 18.60
CA GLN A 276 -5.80 16.22 18.58
C GLN A 276 -4.81 15.93 17.44
N ARG A 277 -4.76 16.84 16.45
CA ARG A 277 -3.76 16.74 15.37
C ARG A 277 -2.37 17.16 15.80
N ASN A 278 -2.31 18.21 16.60
CA ASN A 278 -1.06 18.77 17.06
C ASN A 278 -0.79 18.34 18.52
N PRO A 279 0.24 17.51 18.79
CA PRO A 279 0.50 16.96 20.13
C PRO A 279 0.82 18.00 21.20
N HIS A 280 1.11 19.23 20.81
CA HIS A 280 1.49 20.30 21.74
C HIS A 280 0.32 21.23 22.14
N LEU A 281 -0.90 20.97 21.64
CA LEU A 281 -2.06 21.84 21.85
C LEU A 281 -2.99 21.41 23.00
N ILE A 282 -2.73 20.27 23.66
CA ILE A 282 -3.45 19.94 24.91
C ILE A 282 -2.56 20.23 26.10
N TYR A 283 -3.00 21.17 26.92
CA TYR A 283 -2.38 21.46 28.18
C TYR A 283 -3.47 21.71 29.23
N ILE A 284 -3.77 20.70 30.00
CA ILE A 284 -4.66 20.75 31.16
C ILE A 284 -3.77 20.72 32.40
N LYS A 285 -3.88 21.73 33.26
CA LYS A 285 -2.96 21.92 34.37
C LYS A 285 -2.98 20.75 35.35
N ASP A 286 -1.80 20.29 35.77
CA ASP A 286 -1.62 19.22 36.76
C ASP A 286 -1.13 19.79 38.09
N ARG A 287 -1.81 19.41 39.17
CA ARG A 287 -1.47 19.81 40.55
C ARG A 287 -0.16 19.21 41.04
N ASN A 288 0.14 17.97 40.68
CA ASN A 288 1.21 17.19 41.25
C ASN A 288 2.54 17.23 40.48
N ALA A 289 2.61 18.04 39.41
CA ALA A 289 3.85 18.14 38.66
C ALA A 289 4.84 19.01 39.44
N PRO A 290 5.91 18.45 40.02
CA PRO A 290 7.00 19.25 40.60
C PRO A 290 7.60 20.09 39.45
N HIS A 291 8.02 21.30 39.78
CA HIS A 291 8.55 22.31 38.87
C HIS A 291 9.72 21.86 37.95
N LEU A 292 10.18 20.63 38.13
CA LEU A 292 11.37 20.05 37.47
C LEU A 292 11.09 18.84 36.57
N SER A 293 9.87 18.32 36.48
CA SER A 293 9.59 17.16 35.59
C SER A 293 9.50 17.58 34.14
N ARG A 294 10.48 17.17 33.34
CA ARG A 294 10.57 17.41 31.89
C ARG A 294 9.51 16.69 31.06
N GLU A 295 8.80 15.75 31.66
CA GLU A 295 7.89 14.85 30.96
C GLU A 295 6.46 15.01 31.50
N ARG A 296 5.69 15.86 30.87
CA ARG A 296 4.25 15.99 31.13
C ARG A 296 3.47 15.22 30.09
N LYS A 297 2.73 14.25 30.58
CA LYS A 297 2.01 13.30 29.75
C LYS A 297 0.51 13.44 29.94
N LEU A 298 -0.27 13.50 28.83
CA LEU A 298 -1.73 13.44 28.89
C LEU A 298 -2.13 12.12 29.56
N GLN A 299 -2.88 12.19 30.65
CA GLN A 299 -3.40 11.03 31.34
C GLN A 299 -4.83 10.77 30.95
N VAL A 300 -5.13 9.53 30.58
CA VAL A 300 -6.46 9.07 30.23
C VAL A 300 -6.92 8.04 31.27
N GLY A 301 -8.12 8.21 31.83
CA GLY A 301 -8.73 7.25 32.74
C GLY A 301 -8.80 7.68 34.21
N THR A 302 -8.82 6.72 35.13
CA THR A 302 -9.16 6.89 36.56
C THR A 302 -8.17 7.73 37.39
N GLY A 303 -7.02 8.11 36.85
CA GLY A 303 -6.03 8.93 37.54
C GLY A 303 -6.31 10.43 37.59
N CYS A 304 -7.37 10.91 36.92
CA CYS A 304 -7.78 12.30 36.92
C CYS A 304 -8.75 12.56 38.11
N HIS A 305 -8.24 13.08 39.20
CA HIS A 305 -9.05 13.35 40.38
C HIS A 305 -9.88 14.60 40.23
N VAL A 306 -11.04 14.64 40.90
CA VAL A 306 -12.03 15.74 40.88
C VAL A 306 -11.45 17.11 41.31
N LEU A 307 -10.34 17.13 41.99
CA LEU A 307 -9.67 18.37 42.45
C LEU A 307 -8.71 18.95 41.38
N HIS A 308 -8.55 18.35 40.26
CA HIS A 308 -7.71 18.81 39.15
C HIS A 308 -8.53 19.42 38.05
N ASP A 309 -7.90 20.15 37.14
CA ASP A 309 -8.51 20.51 35.90
C ASP A 309 -8.62 19.26 35.02
N TYR A 310 -9.78 19.00 34.43
CA TYR A 310 -10.01 17.82 33.60
C TYR A 310 -10.99 18.08 32.47
N LEU A 311 -10.94 17.24 31.46
CA LEU A 311 -11.88 17.15 30.34
C LEU A 311 -12.50 15.77 30.32
N MET A 312 -13.83 15.67 30.39
CA MET A 312 -14.59 14.43 30.29
C MET A 312 -15.34 14.35 28.98
N ALA A 313 -15.38 13.17 28.38
CA ALA A 313 -16.19 12.89 27.19
C ALA A 313 -17.32 11.91 27.54
N PHE A 314 -18.55 12.28 27.20
CA PHE A 314 -19.76 11.49 27.43
C PHE A 314 -20.34 11.03 26.09
N ASP A 315 -20.78 9.79 26.02
CA ASP A 315 -21.37 9.18 24.83
C ASP A 315 -22.86 9.56 24.71
N GLY A 316 -23.13 10.76 24.20
CA GLY A 316 -24.47 11.32 24.07
C GLY A 316 -24.53 12.79 24.46
N ASN A 317 -25.72 13.30 24.73
CA ASN A 317 -25.97 14.73 24.94
C ASN A 317 -26.05 15.15 26.41
N SER A 318 -25.86 14.27 27.36
CA SER A 318 -26.02 14.58 28.78
C SER A 318 -24.94 13.91 29.64
N THR A 319 -24.71 14.46 30.84
CA THR A 319 -23.78 13.89 31.84
C THR A 319 -24.29 12.59 32.49
N ARG A 320 -25.50 12.13 32.15
CA ARG A 320 -26.04 10.82 32.56
C ARG A 320 -25.65 9.69 31.65
N THR A 321 -25.14 10.02 30.44
CA THR A 321 -24.66 9.03 29.47
C THR A 321 -23.28 8.48 29.90
N PRO A 322 -22.88 7.34 29.38
CA PRO A 322 -21.59 6.72 29.77
C PRO A 322 -20.40 7.65 29.49
N VAL A 323 -19.42 7.62 30.39
CA VAL A 323 -18.15 8.33 30.24
C VAL A 323 -17.21 7.51 29.36
N LEU A 324 -16.89 8.03 28.19
CA LEU A 324 -15.93 7.42 27.27
C LEU A 324 -14.48 7.61 27.74
N ALA A 325 -14.14 8.80 28.19
CA ALA A 325 -12.81 9.12 28.67
C ALA A 325 -12.80 10.32 29.62
N THR A 326 -11.87 10.32 30.57
CA THR A 326 -11.49 11.48 31.38
C THR A 326 -10.03 11.81 31.10
N LEU A 327 -9.76 13.06 30.72
CA LEU A 327 -8.45 13.53 30.31
C LEU A 327 -7.96 14.60 31.30
N CYS A 328 -6.70 14.51 31.67
CA CYS A 328 -6.03 15.54 32.48
C CYS A 328 -4.53 15.58 32.10
N LYS A 329 -3.82 16.64 32.58
CA LYS A 329 -2.42 16.89 32.21
C LYS A 329 -2.27 17.25 30.72
N GLY A 330 -1.11 17.14 30.15
CA GLY A 330 -0.95 17.51 28.74
C GLY A 330 0.37 17.06 28.12
N GLY A 331 0.47 17.18 26.82
CA GLY A 331 1.70 16.95 26.04
C GLY A 331 1.70 15.83 25.03
N ALA A 332 0.77 14.88 25.10
CA ALA A 332 0.64 13.83 24.09
C ALA A 332 -0.54 14.04 23.14
N ALA A 333 -0.41 13.47 21.95
CA ALA A 333 -1.51 13.47 20.99
C ALA A 333 -2.64 12.53 21.46
N LEU A 334 -3.86 13.04 21.52
CA LEU A 334 -5.06 12.22 21.67
C LEU A 334 -5.36 11.51 20.35
N THR A 335 -5.36 10.19 20.38
CA THR A 335 -5.59 9.36 19.19
C THR A 335 -7.01 9.46 18.65
N GLY A 336 -7.96 9.77 19.50
CA GLY A 336 -9.36 10.01 19.17
C GLY A 336 -10.31 9.37 20.16
N ILE A 337 -11.41 10.08 20.44
CA ILE A 337 -12.57 9.56 21.17
C ILE A 337 -13.73 9.67 20.19
N THR A 338 -14.44 8.57 19.97
CA THR A 338 -15.52 8.51 18.99
C THR A 338 -16.81 8.14 19.68
N SER A 339 -17.89 8.91 19.45
CA SER A 339 -19.22 8.59 19.98
C SER A 339 -19.81 7.34 19.33
N SER A 340 -20.72 6.66 20.01
CA SER A 340 -21.53 5.59 19.43
C SER A 340 -22.79 6.13 18.72
N SER A 341 -23.05 7.43 18.81
CA SER A 341 -24.23 8.08 18.28
C SER A 341 -23.91 9.40 17.59
N SER A 342 -24.93 10.03 17.01
CA SER A 342 -24.82 11.35 16.38
C SER A 342 -24.67 12.51 17.38
N GLU A 343 -24.42 12.23 18.64
CA GLU A 343 -24.26 13.22 19.71
C GLU A 343 -23.04 12.87 20.58
N LEU A 344 -22.29 13.91 21.00
CA LEU A 344 -21.16 13.80 21.92
C LEU A 344 -21.15 15.03 22.82
N LEU A 345 -20.96 14.83 24.11
CA LEU A 345 -20.82 15.91 25.08
C LEU A 345 -19.42 15.90 25.68
N LEU A 346 -18.71 17.02 25.63
CA LEU A 346 -17.48 17.22 26.40
C LEU A 346 -17.74 18.18 27.55
N LEU A 347 -17.23 17.86 28.72
CA LEU A 347 -17.29 18.70 29.92
C LEU A 347 -15.88 19.07 30.30
N PHE A 348 -15.55 20.35 30.32
CA PHE A 348 -14.29 20.88 30.82
C PHE A 348 -14.49 21.54 32.19
N HIS A 349 -13.70 21.11 33.15
CA HIS A 349 -13.72 21.68 34.51
C HIS A 349 -12.37 22.28 34.88
N ALA A 350 -12.41 23.51 35.42
CA ALA A 350 -11.23 24.18 35.95
C ALA A 350 -11.44 24.55 37.42
N SER A 351 -10.47 24.26 38.26
CA SER A 351 -10.51 24.54 39.71
C SER A 351 -10.62 26.05 40.01
N PRO A 352 -11.20 26.41 41.16
CA PRO A 352 -11.47 27.80 41.47
C PRO A 352 -10.24 28.67 41.74
N PHE A 353 -9.17 28.10 42.29
CA PHE A 353 -7.98 28.87 42.65
C PHE A 353 -6.76 28.30 41.95
N ASP A 354 -5.82 29.15 41.53
CA ASP A 354 -4.56 28.76 40.94
C ASP A 354 -3.53 29.86 40.99
N PHE A 355 -2.28 29.56 40.68
CA PHE A 355 -1.24 30.56 40.48
C PHE A 355 -0.86 30.60 38.97
N PRO A 356 -0.57 31.77 38.43
CA PRO A 356 -0.04 31.87 37.09
C PRO A 356 1.30 31.16 37.05
N PHE A 357 1.35 30.07 36.27
CA PHE A 357 2.51 29.20 36.25
C PHE A 357 3.06 29.06 34.83
N GLN A 358 4.35 29.26 34.69
CA GLN A 358 5.05 29.00 33.45
C GLN A 358 5.91 27.73 33.52
N ASP A 359 5.65 26.85 32.57
CA ASP A 359 6.31 25.57 32.46
C ASP A 359 7.64 25.63 31.69
N SER A 360 7.71 26.49 30.70
CA SER A 360 8.89 26.63 29.85
C SER A 360 8.82 27.92 29.02
N PRO A 361 9.93 28.64 28.85
CA PRO A 361 9.96 29.84 28.01
C PRO A 361 9.61 29.58 26.53
N ARG A 362 9.57 28.31 26.11
CA ARG A 362 9.25 27.91 24.75
C ARG A 362 7.76 27.59 24.50
N ARG A 363 6.95 27.38 25.54
CA ARG A 363 5.52 27.05 25.42
C ARG A 363 4.64 28.29 25.61
N ARG A 364 4.14 28.83 24.53
CA ARG A 364 3.23 30.00 24.52
C ARG A 364 1.75 29.63 24.48
N ILE A 365 1.42 28.33 24.46
CA ILE A 365 0.06 27.83 24.28
C ILE A 365 -0.41 27.15 25.55
N PHE A 366 -1.58 27.56 26.05
CA PHE A 366 -2.25 26.99 27.22
C PHE A 366 -3.64 26.46 26.78
N GLY A 367 -4.15 25.47 27.50
CA GLY A 367 -5.47 24.91 27.23
C GLY A 367 -5.43 23.78 26.23
N PHE A 368 -6.50 23.58 25.51
CA PHE A 368 -6.63 22.53 24.53
C PHE A 368 -7.32 23.00 23.24
N GLU A 369 -6.98 22.35 22.15
CA GLU A 369 -7.69 22.40 20.87
C GLU A 369 -7.89 20.97 20.38
N LEU A 370 -9.14 20.62 20.05
CA LEU A 370 -9.53 19.35 19.49
C LEU A 370 -10.21 19.56 18.15
N ASP A 371 -9.84 18.78 17.16
CA ASP A 371 -10.54 18.69 15.88
C ASP A 371 -11.76 17.78 16.03
N VAL A 372 -12.87 18.18 15.43
CA VAL A 372 -14.10 17.38 15.34
C VAL A 372 -14.21 16.83 13.93
N GLU A 373 -14.28 15.52 13.81
CA GLU A 373 -14.50 14.81 12.55
C GLU A 373 -15.79 14.01 12.65
N VAL A 374 -16.52 13.90 11.55
CA VAL A 374 -17.74 13.10 11.47
C VAL A 374 -17.54 12.00 10.45
N GLU A 375 -17.77 10.76 10.85
CA GLU A 375 -17.68 9.57 10.01
C GLU A 375 -19.06 8.92 9.91
N PHE A 376 -19.48 8.57 8.67
CA PHE A 376 -20.77 7.93 8.44
C PHE A 376 -20.57 6.43 8.21
N VAL A 377 -21.05 5.64 9.16
CA VAL A 377 -20.91 4.17 9.17
C VAL A 377 -22.24 3.53 8.85
N ASP A 378 -22.22 2.42 8.10
CA ASP A 378 -23.41 1.64 7.84
C ASP A 378 -23.90 0.97 9.14
N ARG A 379 -25.19 1.14 9.45
CA ARG A 379 -25.81 0.57 10.66
C ARG A 379 -25.79 -0.97 10.70
N GLU A 380 -25.69 -1.62 9.55
CA GLU A 380 -25.63 -3.08 9.43
C GLU A 380 -24.20 -3.64 9.44
N SER A 381 -23.18 -2.77 9.37
CA SER A 381 -21.78 -3.19 9.32
C SER A 381 -21.27 -3.65 10.69
N THR A 382 -20.24 -4.49 10.69
CA THR A 382 -19.52 -4.89 11.91
C THR A 382 -18.71 -3.76 12.55
N ALA A 383 -18.59 -2.63 11.86
CA ALA A 383 -17.94 -1.43 12.36
C ALA A 383 -18.76 -0.64 13.38
N TYR A 384 -20.04 -0.97 13.54
CA TYR A 384 -20.97 -0.29 14.42
C TYR A 384 -21.71 -1.27 15.31
N ILE A 385 -21.72 -1.01 16.62
CA ILE A 385 -22.52 -1.77 17.58
C ILE A 385 -23.85 -1.03 17.81
N ARG A 386 -24.96 -1.70 17.51
CA ARG A 386 -26.28 -1.12 17.71
C ARG A 386 -26.57 -0.94 19.21
N GLU A 387 -27.21 0.16 19.53
CA GLU A 387 -27.66 0.46 20.87
C GLU A 387 -28.54 -0.69 21.44
N GLY A 388 -28.23 -1.15 22.64
CA GLY A 388 -28.96 -2.25 23.30
C GLY A 388 -28.63 -3.67 22.79
N LYS A 389 -27.68 -3.83 21.84
CA LYS A 389 -27.20 -5.15 21.38
C LYS A 389 -25.80 -5.44 21.92
N SER A 390 -25.53 -6.75 22.13
CA SER A 390 -24.18 -7.23 22.40
C SER A 390 -23.29 -7.07 21.15
N CYS A 391 -21.98 -6.95 21.37
CA CYS A 391 -21.00 -6.88 20.27
C CYS A 391 -20.71 -8.32 19.72
N ASP A 392 -21.78 -9.04 19.36
CA ASP A 392 -21.70 -10.41 18.86
C ASP A 392 -22.25 -10.49 17.43
N TYR A 393 -21.39 -10.88 16.52
CA TYR A 393 -21.71 -11.01 15.11
C TYR A 393 -21.59 -12.45 14.68
N MET A 394 -22.60 -12.95 13.99
CA MET A 394 -22.62 -14.29 13.42
C MET A 394 -22.78 -14.19 11.91
N VAL A 395 -21.86 -14.79 11.19
CA VAL A 395 -21.86 -14.86 9.74
C VAL A 395 -21.87 -16.32 9.30
N SER A 396 -22.83 -16.69 8.45
CA SER A 396 -22.97 -18.06 7.94
C SER A 396 -22.73 -18.09 6.43
N SER A 397 -22.11 -19.16 5.94
CA SER A 397 -21.87 -19.41 4.51
C SER A 397 -23.14 -19.49 3.67
N ARG A 398 -24.30 -19.74 4.30
CA ARG A 398 -25.61 -19.74 3.63
C ARG A 398 -26.06 -18.34 3.19
N GLY A 399 -25.59 -17.27 3.89
CA GLY A 399 -25.93 -15.89 3.58
C GLY A 399 -24.93 -15.24 2.64
N GLN A 400 -23.70 -15.13 3.08
CA GLN A 400 -22.60 -14.51 2.33
C GLN A 400 -21.35 -15.39 2.30
N ARG A 401 -20.87 -15.74 1.11
CA ARG A 401 -19.67 -16.58 0.95
C ARG A 401 -18.36 -15.86 1.27
N SER A 402 -18.32 -14.56 1.15
CA SER A 402 -17.15 -13.75 1.49
C SER A 402 -17.58 -12.36 1.93
N GLY A 403 -16.79 -11.72 2.73
CA GLY A 403 -17.07 -10.36 3.21
C GLY A 403 -15.94 -9.79 4.04
N TYR A 404 -16.22 -8.66 4.65
CA TYR A 404 -15.28 -7.97 5.52
C TYR A 404 -15.82 -7.95 6.94
N ILE A 405 -14.91 -8.11 7.91
CA ILE A 405 -15.15 -7.84 9.32
C ILE A 405 -14.17 -6.79 9.78
N GLN A 406 -14.63 -5.91 10.63
CA GLN A 406 -13.80 -4.82 11.12
C GLN A 406 -14.12 -4.55 12.59
N SER A 407 -13.11 -4.05 13.31
CA SER A 407 -13.30 -3.60 14.68
C SER A 407 -14.30 -2.42 14.73
N PRO A 408 -15.08 -2.27 15.81
CA PRO A 408 -15.96 -1.12 15.99
C PRO A 408 -15.17 0.20 15.88
N LEU A 409 -15.71 1.15 15.12
CA LEU A 409 -15.06 2.46 14.90
C LEU A 409 -15.37 3.46 16.03
N HIS A 410 -16.36 3.19 16.86
CA HIS A 410 -16.67 4.01 18.02
C HIS A 410 -16.00 3.51 19.30
N SER A 411 -15.85 4.39 20.25
CA SER A 411 -15.27 4.09 21.56
C SER A 411 -16.12 3.08 22.34
N LEU A 412 -15.45 2.16 23.03
CA LEU A 412 -16.07 1.11 23.82
C LEU A 412 -15.72 1.28 25.30
N LEU A 413 -16.67 0.91 26.15
CA LEU A 413 -16.53 0.94 27.61
C LEU A 413 -15.59 -0.17 28.12
N PRO A 414 -15.03 -0.04 29.33
CA PRO A 414 -14.27 -1.11 29.99
C PRO A 414 -15.07 -2.42 30.09
N ASN A 415 -14.35 -3.55 30.01
CA ASN A 415 -14.90 -4.92 30.05
C ASN A 415 -15.86 -5.29 28.89
N THR A 416 -15.80 -4.57 27.78
CA THR A 416 -16.53 -4.93 26.56
C THR A 416 -15.77 -6.03 25.80
N THR A 417 -16.50 -7.06 25.34
CA THR A 417 -15.98 -8.10 24.46
C THR A 417 -16.78 -8.12 23.18
N CYS A 418 -16.09 -8.07 22.04
CA CYS A 418 -16.67 -8.22 20.71
C CYS A 418 -16.31 -9.59 20.14
N THR A 419 -17.30 -10.30 19.60
CA THR A 419 -17.12 -11.66 19.06
C THR A 419 -17.65 -11.72 17.62
N TRP A 420 -16.84 -12.24 16.71
CA TRP A 420 -17.23 -12.53 15.32
C TRP A 420 -17.14 -14.03 15.12
N ARG A 421 -18.28 -14.68 14.91
CA ARG A 421 -18.42 -16.11 14.66
C ARG A 421 -18.67 -16.36 13.20
N LEU A 422 -17.73 -17.00 12.52
CA LEU A 422 -17.79 -17.34 11.12
C LEU A 422 -18.12 -18.83 11.00
N LEU A 423 -19.33 -19.16 10.51
CA LEU A 423 -19.85 -20.51 10.46
C LEU A 423 -19.96 -21.01 9.01
N ALA A 424 -19.12 -21.95 8.66
CA ALA A 424 -19.08 -22.61 7.36
C ALA A 424 -19.97 -23.85 7.31
N GLY A 425 -20.23 -24.39 6.12
CA GLY A 425 -20.88 -25.68 5.94
C GLY A 425 -19.95 -26.85 6.27
N GLU A 426 -20.49 -28.07 6.31
CA GLU A 426 -19.74 -29.29 6.69
C GLU A 426 -18.51 -29.57 5.81
N THR A 427 -18.53 -29.19 4.53
CA THR A 427 -17.43 -29.38 3.59
C THR A 427 -16.62 -28.13 3.36
N GLU A 428 -16.96 -27.04 4.05
CA GLU A 428 -16.34 -25.73 3.90
C GLU A 428 -15.45 -25.44 5.08
N VAL A 429 -14.43 -24.62 4.84
CA VAL A 429 -13.57 -24.03 5.87
C VAL A 429 -13.65 -22.52 5.79
N VAL A 430 -13.29 -21.90 6.88
CA VAL A 430 -13.17 -20.44 6.96
C VAL A 430 -11.74 -20.04 6.68
N TRP A 431 -11.57 -19.16 5.71
CA TRP A 431 -10.31 -18.51 5.44
C TRP A 431 -10.40 -17.04 5.81
N LEU A 432 -9.47 -16.58 6.64
CA LEU A 432 -9.43 -15.23 7.19
C LEU A 432 -8.05 -14.64 7.00
N TYR A 433 -7.98 -13.38 6.55
CA TYR A 433 -6.75 -12.62 6.55
C TYR A 433 -6.99 -11.15 6.89
N PHE A 434 -6.02 -10.56 7.58
CA PHE A 434 -6.05 -9.16 7.92
C PHE A 434 -5.51 -8.32 6.77
N LEU A 435 -6.28 -7.33 6.35
CA LEU A 435 -5.87 -6.28 5.42
C LEU A 435 -5.14 -5.17 6.15
N HIS A 436 -5.61 -4.88 7.35
CA HIS A 436 -5.05 -3.89 8.22
C HIS A 436 -5.20 -4.35 9.67
N TYR A 437 -4.15 -4.17 10.45
CA TYR A 437 -4.18 -4.35 11.90
C TYR A 437 -3.28 -3.32 12.55
N ARG A 438 -3.82 -2.61 13.50
CA ARG A 438 -3.09 -1.60 14.24
C ARG A 438 -3.48 -1.65 15.71
N HIS A 439 -2.50 -1.84 16.57
CA HIS A 439 -2.66 -1.66 17.99
C HIS A 439 -2.19 -0.26 18.35
N VAL A 440 -3.13 0.64 18.60
CA VAL A 440 -2.84 2.02 18.97
C VAL A 440 -2.71 2.06 20.48
N LEU A 441 -1.47 2.13 20.95
CA LEU A 441 -1.17 2.41 22.36
C LEU A 441 -1.03 3.91 22.53
N HIS A 442 -1.52 4.41 23.64
CA HIS A 442 -1.18 5.76 24.04
C HIS A 442 0.36 5.82 24.27
N PRO A 443 1.11 6.71 23.60
CA PRO A 443 2.57 6.68 23.56
C PRO A 443 3.25 6.79 24.92
N GLU A 444 2.51 6.98 25.99
CA GLU A 444 2.98 7.34 27.31
C GLU A 444 2.49 6.44 28.45
N MET A 445 1.66 5.41 28.13
CA MET A 445 1.45 4.35 29.10
C MET A 445 2.64 3.39 29.05
N PRO A 446 3.25 3.06 30.22
CA PRO A 446 4.14 1.92 30.27
C PRO A 446 3.37 0.73 29.70
N PRO A 447 4.00 -0.16 28.89
CA PRO A 447 3.34 -1.34 28.40
C PRO A 447 2.69 -2.03 29.61
N PRO A 448 1.37 -2.24 29.59
CA PRO A 448 0.70 -2.81 30.76
C PRO A 448 1.34 -4.15 31.06
N ALA A 449 1.70 -4.38 32.31
CA ALA A 449 2.22 -5.67 32.77
C ALA A 449 1.21 -6.80 32.49
N GLN A 450 -0.07 -6.47 32.35
CA GLN A 450 -1.14 -7.34 31.92
C GLN A 450 -1.75 -6.83 30.62
N CYS A 451 -2.12 -7.75 29.72
CA CYS A 451 -2.80 -7.44 28.47
C CYS A 451 -4.13 -6.75 28.70
N SER A 452 -4.24 -5.46 28.38
CA SER A 452 -5.48 -4.69 28.55
C SER A 452 -6.48 -4.95 27.44
N ASN A 453 -6.03 -5.15 26.22
CA ASN A 453 -6.87 -5.46 25.05
C ASN A 453 -6.31 -6.71 24.37
N THR A 454 -7.15 -7.71 24.19
CA THR A 454 -6.71 -9.02 23.69
C THR A 454 -7.58 -9.43 22.50
N LEU A 455 -6.95 -9.62 21.33
CA LEU A 455 -7.55 -10.28 20.19
C LEU A 455 -7.18 -11.77 20.25
N THR A 456 -8.18 -12.65 20.30
CA THR A 456 -8.01 -14.11 20.24
C THR A 456 -8.67 -14.63 18.96
N ILE A 457 -7.97 -15.48 18.23
CA ILE A 457 -8.48 -16.19 17.06
C ILE A 457 -8.51 -17.66 17.41
N SER A 458 -9.69 -18.27 17.33
CA SER A 458 -9.92 -19.67 17.70
C SER A 458 -10.55 -20.43 16.55
N ASP A 459 -10.09 -21.64 16.30
CA ASP A 459 -10.73 -22.62 15.44
C ASP A 459 -11.85 -23.32 16.20
N GLY A 460 -13.06 -23.28 15.69
CA GLY A 460 -14.26 -23.77 16.31
C GLY A 460 -15.23 -22.67 16.77
N ASP A 461 -16.43 -23.09 17.15
CA ASP A 461 -17.46 -22.21 17.71
C ASP A 461 -17.42 -22.24 19.24
N THR A 462 -17.05 -21.13 19.85
CA THR A 462 -16.91 -21.02 21.33
C THR A 462 -18.22 -21.18 22.11
N LEU A 463 -19.38 -21.17 21.43
CA LEU A 463 -20.70 -21.32 22.06
C LEU A 463 -21.40 -22.62 21.68
N ALA A 464 -20.77 -23.51 20.89
CA ALA A 464 -21.33 -24.82 20.58
C ALA A 464 -21.30 -25.73 21.82
N PRO A 465 -22.37 -26.50 22.12
CA PRO A 465 -22.32 -27.50 23.15
C PRO A 465 -21.28 -28.57 22.78
N PRO A 466 -20.58 -29.17 23.77
CA PRO A 466 -19.54 -30.15 23.49
C PRO A 466 -20.14 -31.37 22.77
N THR A 467 -19.74 -31.56 21.50
CA THR A 467 -20.04 -32.78 20.74
C THR A 467 -19.10 -33.87 21.21
N GLU A 468 -19.63 -34.99 21.67
CA GLU A 468 -18.87 -36.21 21.94
C GLU A 468 -18.20 -36.68 20.63
N SER A 469 -16.93 -36.48 20.49
CA SER A 469 -16.12 -37.10 19.44
C SER A 469 -14.73 -37.43 19.99
N THR A 470 -14.38 -38.69 19.81
CA THR A 470 -13.12 -39.38 20.16
C THR A 470 -11.87 -38.59 19.77
N PRO A 471 -10.84 -38.52 20.62
CA PRO A 471 -9.61 -37.79 20.33
C PRO A 471 -8.68 -38.58 19.39
N THR A 472 -8.49 -38.09 18.20
CA THR A 472 -7.37 -38.53 17.36
C THR A 472 -6.23 -37.52 17.51
N ILE A 473 -5.18 -37.94 18.21
CA ILE A 473 -3.94 -37.16 18.35
C ILE A 473 -3.16 -37.33 17.06
N ILE A 474 -3.01 -36.27 16.28
CA ILE A 474 -2.03 -36.19 15.18
C ILE A 474 -0.92 -35.23 15.63
N MET A 475 0.25 -35.80 15.93
CA MET A 475 1.46 -35.05 16.23
C MET A 475 2.06 -34.51 14.92
N ASP A 476 2.23 -33.21 14.86
CA ASP A 476 3.01 -32.53 13.83
C ASP A 476 4.49 -32.45 14.30
N PRO A 477 5.49 -32.96 13.51
CA PRO A 477 6.87 -33.09 13.97
C PRO A 477 7.72 -31.82 13.91
N TYR A 478 7.19 -30.66 13.54
CA TYR A 478 8.00 -29.46 13.25
C TYR A 478 7.85 -28.27 14.22
N LEU A 479 7.17 -28.40 15.35
CA LEU A 479 7.10 -27.31 16.33
C LEU A 479 7.71 -27.72 17.68
N ASN A 480 9.05 -27.59 17.78
CA ASN A 480 9.74 -27.57 19.08
C ASN A 480 9.53 -26.21 19.73
N MET A 481 8.57 -26.09 20.64
CA MET A 481 8.50 -25.03 21.64
C MET A 481 8.13 -25.62 23.01
N THR A 482 9.12 -25.65 23.88
CA THR A 482 8.96 -25.94 25.32
C THR A 482 8.19 -24.79 25.96
N PHE A 483 6.98 -25.07 26.42
CA PHE A 483 6.23 -24.23 27.33
C PHE A 483 6.35 -24.74 28.73
N ASN A 484 7.07 -24.00 29.61
CA ASN A 484 6.88 -24.10 31.07
C ASN A 484 5.75 -23.13 31.44
N GLY A 485 4.59 -23.64 31.76
CA GLY A 485 3.44 -22.87 32.23
C GLY A 485 2.49 -23.77 32.97
N THR A 486 2.28 -23.47 34.24
CA THR A 486 1.39 -24.09 35.23
C THR A 486 0.02 -24.44 34.66
N GLU A 487 -0.40 -25.68 34.97
CA GLU A 487 -1.72 -26.23 34.67
C GLU A 487 -2.84 -25.41 35.32
N GLU A 488 -3.65 -24.76 34.50
CA GLU A 488 -5.02 -24.37 34.83
C GLU A 488 -5.98 -25.23 34.03
N ASN A 489 -6.90 -25.87 34.75
CA ASN A 489 -7.94 -26.76 34.26
C ASN A 489 -8.57 -26.33 32.95
N SER A 490 -8.23 -26.96 31.85
CA SER A 490 -8.94 -26.83 30.57
C SER A 490 -10.15 -27.78 30.58
N THR A 491 -11.34 -27.25 30.72
CA THR A 491 -12.57 -27.91 30.32
C THR A 491 -12.49 -28.20 28.82
N ASN A 492 -12.67 -29.44 28.43
CA ASN A 492 -12.69 -29.99 27.08
C ASN A 492 -13.80 -29.32 26.22
N THR A 493 -13.54 -28.14 25.70
CA THR A 493 -14.29 -27.60 24.58
C THR A 493 -13.42 -27.81 23.36
N GLY A 494 -13.92 -28.44 22.29
CA GLY A 494 -13.19 -28.75 21.03
C GLY A 494 -12.77 -27.51 20.22
N VAL A 495 -12.36 -26.44 20.90
CA VAL A 495 -11.94 -25.16 20.34
C VAL A 495 -10.43 -25.01 20.54
N THR A 496 -9.70 -24.85 19.43
CA THR A 496 -8.25 -24.64 19.43
C THR A 496 -7.92 -23.17 19.22
N VAL A 497 -7.04 -22.59 20.08
CA VAL A 497 -6.61 -21.20 19.94
C VAL A 497 -5.48 -21.13 18.90
N MET A 498 -5.75 -20.49 17.76
CA MET A 498 -4.79 -20.27 16.67
C MET A 498 -3.84 -19.10 16.95
N GLY A 499 -4.28 -18.11 17.72
CA GLY A 499 -3.46 -16.97 18.09
C GLY A 499 -4.10 -16.06 19.11
N GLN A 500 -3.24 -15.48 19.95
CA GLN A 500 -3.63 -14.48 20.95
C GLN A 500 -2.68 -13.28 20.87
N PHE A 501 -3.24 -12.08 20.67
CA PHE A 501 -2.51 -10.85 20.38
C PHE A 501 -2.93 -9.76 21.35
N CYS A 502 -2.01 -9.30 22.18
CA CYS A 502 -2.27 -8.27 23.19
C CYS A 502 -1.09 -7.30 23.36
N ARG A 503 0.04 -7.58 22.74
CA ARG A 503 1.24 -6.74 22.81
C ARG A 503 1.62 -6.22 21.44
N PRO A 504 2.20 -5.01 21.34
CA PRO A 504 2.62 -4.44 20.07
C PRO A 504 3.72 -5.25 19.36
N GLU A 505 4.44 -6.09 20.11
CA GLU A 505 5.52 -6.94 19.59
C GLU A 505 4.98 -8.23 18.95
N LYS A 506 3.80 -8.68 19.38
CA LYS A 506 3.13 -9.87 18.84
C LYS A 506 1.84 -9.46 18.13
N LEU A 507 1.97 -9.11 16.86
CA LEU A 507 0.85 -8.72 16.01
C LEU A 507 0.31 -9.93 15.24
N PRO A 508 -1.00 -9.95 14.91
CA PRO A 508 -1.53 -10.90 13.96
C PRO A 508 -0.88 -10.67 12.60
N ARG A 509 -0.82 -11.72 11.82
CA ARG A 509 -0.23 -11.69 10.50
C ARG A 509 -1.12 -10.90 9.55
N VAL A 510 -0.57 -9.86 8.95
CA VAL A 510 -1.24 -9.01 7.96
C VAL A 510 -0.72 -9.40 6.58
N CYS A 511 -1.61 -9.57 5.63
CA CYS A 511 -1.21 -9.86 4.25
C CYS A 511 -0.57 -8.63 3.62
N SER A 512 0.75 -8.65 3.49
CA SER A 512 1.56 -7.52 3.01
C SER A 512 1.34 -7.20 1.54
N GLY A 513 0.94 -8.19 0.73
CA GLY A 513 0.76 -8.05 -0.71
C GLY A 513 -0.49 -7.25 -1.14
N VAL A 514 -1.45 -7.04 -0.24
CA VAL A 514 -2.73 -6.38 -0.57
C VAL A 514 -2.58 -4.87 -0.82
N HIS A 515 -1.57 -4.25 -0.24
CA HIS A 515 -1.35 -2.81 -0.32
C HIS A 515 -0.46 -2.35 -1.48
N ALA A 516 0.12 -3.27 -2.27
CA ALA A 516 0.89 -2.91 -3.44
C ALA A 516 -0.06 -2.60 -4.62
N PRO A 517 -0.19 -1.35 -5.07
CA PRO A 517 -0.99 -1.04 -6.25
C PRO A 517 -0.29 -1.57 -7.49
N GLY A 518 -0.94 -2.46 -8.24
CA GLY A 518 -0.48 -2.88 -9.55
C GLY A 518 -0.37 -4.38 -9.78
N PRO A 519 0.06 -4.79 -10.98
CA PRO A 519 0.14 -6.20 -11.38
C PRO A 519 1.21 -7.03 -10.65
N HIS A 520 1.97 -6.41 -9.75
CA HIS A 520 3.03 -7.03 -8.95
C HIS A 520 2.65 -7.25 -7.48
N ALA A 521 1.36 -7.15 -7.11
CA ALA A 521 0.91 -7.48 -5.77
C ALA A 521 1.27 -8.94 -5.45
N ALA A 522 2.16 -9.14 -4.48
CA ALA A 522 2.56 -10.47 -4.06
C ALA A 522 1.41 -11.17 -3.30
N PRO A 523 1.26 -12.50 -3.41
CA PRO A 523 0.32 -13.25 -2.57
C PRO A 523 0.71 -13.15 -1.10
N CYS A 524 -0.23 -13.47 -0.19
CA CYS A 524 0.09 -13.58 1.22
C CYS A 524 1.19 -14.63 1.45
N LEU A 525 2.17 -14.31 2.28
CA LEU A 525 3.20 -15.27 2.67
C LEU A 525 2.61 -16.40 3.52
N PRO A 526 3.26 -17.58 3.59
CA PRO A 526 2.85 -18.62 4.49
C PRO A 526 2.72 -18.09 5.90
N GLY A 527 1.54 -18.28 6.48
CA GLY A 527 1.24 -17.80 7.81
C GLY A 527 0.81 -16.34 7.93
N GLU A 528 0.59 -15.60 6.86
CA GLU A 528 -0.08 -14.29 6.87
C GLU A 528 -1.61 -14.39 6.85
N SER A 529 -2.17 -15.58 6.81
CA SER A 529 -3.61 -15.85 6.88
C SER A 529 -3.94 -16.93 7.88
N TYR A 530 -5.22 -17.07 8.22
CA TYR A 530 -5.76 -18.08 9.13
C TYR A 530 -6.76 -18.92 8.36
N ILE A 531 -6.63 -20.24 8.44
CA ILE A 531 -7.52 -21.21 7.83
C ILE A 531 -8.01 -22.13 8.94
N SER A 532 -9.34 -22.25 9.10
CA SER A 532 -9.89 -23.18 10.08
C SER A 532 -9.71 -24.62 9.62
N GLU A 533 -9.50 -25.53 10.58
CA GLU A 533 -9.57 -26.96 10.35
C GLU A 533 -11.03 -27.44 10.46
N SER A 534 -11.78 -26.82 11.38
CA SER A 534 -13.21 -27.03 11.58
C SER A 534 -14.07 -26.19 10.65
N SER A 535 -15.38 -26.40 10.68
CA SER A 535 -16.36 -25.58 9.95
C SER A 535 -16.66 -24.23 10.61
N ALA A 536 -15.89 -23.80 11.62
CA ALA A 536 -16.10 -22.54 12.29
C ALA A 536 -14.79 -21.84 12.63
N LEU A 537 -14.80 -20.52 12.62
CA LEU A 537 -13.70 -19.68 13.11
C LEU A 537 -14.28 -18.57 13.97
N THR A 538 -13.74 -18.38 15.17
CA THR A 538 -14.19 -17.34 16.10
C THR A 538 -13.06 -16.34 16.37
N LEU A 539 -13.38 -15.06 16.21
CA LEU A 539 -12.54 -13.95 16.66
C LEU A 539 -13.19 -13.34 17.91
N SER A 540 -12.41 -13.16 18.96
CA SER A 540 -12.84 -12.51 20.20
C SER A 540 -11.89 -11.36 20.54
N LEU A 541 -12.41 -10.15 20.63
CA LEU A 541 -11.65 -8.96 21.00
C LEU A 541 -12.18 -8.39 22.31
N ARG A 542 -11.40 -8.55 23.38
CA ARG A 542 -11.73 -8.10 24.73
C ARG A 542 -11.03 -6.78 25.02
N TYR A 543 -11.78 -5.79 25.49
CA TYR A 543 -11.32 -4.49 25.95
C TYR A 543 -11.47 -4.39 27.48
N ALA A 544 -10.46 -4.73 28.24
CA ALA A 544 -10.51 -4.70 29.70
C ALA A 544 -10.62 -3.27 30.26
N ALA A 545 -9.88 -2.33 29.68
CA ALA A 545 -9.87 -0.92 30.09
C ALA A 545 -10.67 0.00 29.15
N GLY A 546 -11.44 -0.56 28.22
CA GLY A 546 -12.11 0.20 27.15
C GLY A 546 -11.12 0.64 26.07
N THR A 547 -11.60 1.45 25.11
CA THR A 547 -10.80 1.91 23.97
C THR A 547 -10.10 3.25 24.19
N ALA A 548 -10.42 3.99 25.24
CA ALA A 548 -9.83 5.31 25.48
C ALA A 548 -8.30 5.27 25.73
N PRO A 549 -7.75 4.34 26.55
CA PRO A 549 -6.31 4.26 26.78
C PRO A 549 -5.56 3.58 25.64
N SER A 550 -6.18 2.63 24.98
CA SER A 550 -5.63 1.91 23.85
C SER A 550 -6.75 1.27 23.05
N HIS A 551 -6.63 1.22 21.73
CA HIS A 551 -7.62 0.57 20.89
C HIS A 551 -6.95 -0.29 19.82
N VAL A 552 -7.70 -1.28 19.37
CA VAL A 552 -7.32 -2.18 18.29
C VAL A 552 -8.17 -1.85 17.08
N GLU A 553 -7.53 -1.44 16.01
CA GLU A 553 -8.14 -1.24 14.70
C GLU A 553 -7.77 -2.41 13.81
N PHE A 554 -8.73 -3.10 13.25
CA PHE A 554 -8.49 -4.09 12.22
C PHE A 554 -9.57 -4.08 11.15
N LEU A 555 -9.17 -4.44 9.96
CA LEU A 555 -10.01 -4.81 8.83
C LEU A 555 -9.52 -6.16 8.34
N ALA A 556 -10.39 -7.16 8.35
CA ALA A 556 -10.10 -8.49 7.89
C ALA A 556 -11.12 -8.93 6.83
N ARG A 557 -10.68 -9.71 5.87
CA ARG A 557 -11.56 -10.37 4.91
C ARG A 557 -11.71 -11.83 5.28
N TYR A 558 -12.92 -12.32 5.25
CA TYR A 558 -13.23 -13.74 5.40
C TYR A 558 -13.80 -14.30 4.10
N GLU A 559 -13.63 -15.61 3.93
CA GLU A 559 -14.20 -16.37 2.83
C GLU A 559 -14.49 -17.81 3.28
N PHE A 560 -15.67 -18.30 2.93
CA PHE A 560 -16.05 -19.71 3.12
C PHE A 560 -15.67 -20.49 1.89
N VAL A 561 -14.75 -21.43 2.02
CA VAL A 561 -14.14 -22.14 0.91
C VAL A 561 -14.48 -23.63 0.97
N ASP A 562 -15.10 -24.13 -0.08
CA ASP A 562 -15.41 -25.54 -0.23
C ASP A 562 -14.15 -26.33 -0.60
N LYS A 563 -13.72 -27.24 0.25
CA LYS A 563 -12.55 -28.11 0.07
C LYS A 563 -12.81 -29.34 -0.81
N ARG A 564 -14.06 -29.56 -1.25
CA ARG A 564 -14.35 -30.72 -2.10
C ARG A 564 -13.59 -30.63 -3.43
N GLN A 565 -12.91 -31.70 -3.77
CA GLN A 565 -12.21 -31.86 -5.04
C GLN A 565 -12.68 -33.13 -5.74
N TRP A 566 -12.90 -33.05 -7.05
CA TRP A 566 -13.30 -34.17 -7.91
C TRP A 566 -12.10 -35.08 -8.17
N GLY A 567 -12.37 -36.38 -8.40
CA GLY A 567 -11.33 -37.38 -8.68
C GLY A 567 -10.59 -37.89 -7.43
N VAL A 568 -9.71 -38.83 -7.61
CA VAL A 568 -8.89 -39.44 -6.56
C VAL A 568 -7.54 -38.72 -6.47
N PRO A 569 -7.01 -38.39 -5.28
CA PRO A 569 -5.68 -37.83 -5.14
C PRO A 569 -4.63 -38.69 -5.85
N THR A 570 -3.75 -38.05 -6.63
CA THR A 570 -2.65 -38.74 -7.30
C THR A 570 -1.55 -39.08 -6.31
N PRO A 571 -1.19 -40.37 -6.10
CA PRO A 571 -0.10 -40.72 -5.19
C PRO A 571 1.22 -40.04 -5.58
N GLY A 572 1.87 -39.35 -4.63
CA GLY A 572 3.12 -38.59 -4.89
C GLY A 572 2.93 -37.31 -5.70
N GLY A 573 1.70 -36.93 -6.02
CA GLY A 573 1.38 -35.68 -6.73
C GLY A 573 1.24 -34.47 -5.81
N GLY A 574 1.01 -33.30 -6.40
CA GLY A 574 0.71 -32.06 -5.69
C GLY A 574 -0.65 -32.09 -4.99
N THR A 575 -0.92 -31.09 -4.15
CA THR A 575 -2.16 -30.98 -3.34
C THR A 575 -3.44 -31.00 -4.16
N CYS A 576 -3.41 -30.54 -5.40
CA CYS A 576 -4.55 -30.51 -6.31
C CYS A 576 -4.42 -31.48 -7.51
N ASP A 577 -3.44 -32.38 -7.51
CA ASP A 577 -3.29 -33.38 -8.56
C ASP A 577 -4.31 -34.49 -8.36
N ARG A 578 -5.06 -34.81 -9.42
CA ARG A 578 -6.17 -35.77 -9.38
C ARG A 578 -6.13 -36.78 -10.50
N THR A 579 -6.49 -38.01 -10.18
CA THR A 579 -6.64 -39.09 -11.15
C THR A 579 -8.13 -39.42 -11.32
N PHE A 580 -8.55 -39.52 -12.56
CA PHE A 580 -9.89 -39.87 -12.98
C PHE A 580 -9.89 -41.19 -13.72
N THR A 581 -10.66 -42.12 -13.23
CA THR A 581 -10.94 -43.42 -13.85
C THR A 581 -12.42 -43.52 -14.20
N MET A 582 -12.92 -44.63 -14.65
CA MET A 582 -14.35 -44.79 -14.93
C MET A 582 -15.19 -44.68 -13.65
N GLN A 583 -15.81 -43.51 -13.45
CA GLN A 583 -16.69 -43.21 -12.31
C GLN A 583 -18.08 -42.88 -12.80
N PRO A 584 -19.13 -43.02 -11.95
CA PRO A 584 -20.51 -42.71 -12.31
C PRO A 584 -20.69 -41.24 -12.71
N ASP A 585 -20.07 -40.36 -11.97
CA ASP A 585 -20.19 -38.89 -12.10
C ASP A 585 -19.11 -38.31 -13.04
N ARG A 586 -19.13 -38.65 -14.26
CA ARG A 586 -18.15 -38.25 -15.29
C ARG A 586 -17.79 -36.76 -15.38
N LEU A 587 -17.82 -36.05 -14.24
CA LEU A 587 -17.57 -34.64 -14.11
C LEU A 587 -16.18 -34.41 -13.52
N PHE A 588 -15.56 -33.29 -13.90
CA PHE A 588 -14.38 -32.79 -13.26
C PHE A 588 -14.41 -31.25 -13.20
N ALA A 589 -13.81 -30.69 -12.17
CA ALA A 589 -13.69 -29.25 -12.01
C ALA A 589 -12.38 -28.91 -11.32
N SER A 590 -11.90 -27.68 -11.55
CA SER A 590 -10.80 -27.12 -10.75
C SER A 590 -11.22 -27.00 -9.28
N PRO A 591 -10.27 -27.08 -8.34
CA PRO A 591 -10.57 -26.96 -6.92
C PRO A 591 -11.17 -25.59 -6.63
N ARG A 592 -12.25 -25.54 -5.85
CA ARG A 592 -12.85 -24.26 -5.43
C ARG A 592 -12.02 -23.55 -4.36
N ASP A 593 -11.12 -24.26 -3.73
CA ASP A 593 -10.14 -23.77 -2.76
C ASP A 593 -8.87 -23.21 -3.40
N VAL A 594 -8.90 -22.92 -4.70
CA VAL A 594 -7.75 -22.36 -5.45
C VAL A 594 -7.16 -21.12 -4.80
N PHE A 595 -7.98 -20.32 -4.13
CA PHE A 595 -7.50 -19.15 -3.41
C PHE A 595 -6.61 -19.46 -2.23
N LEU A 596 -6.85 -20.57 -1.53
CA LEU A 596 -6.03 -21.00 -0.42
C LEU A 596 -4.57 -21.18 -0.86
N PHE A 597 -4.36 -21.64 -2.08
CA PHE A 597 -3.01 -21.80 -2.63
C PHE A 597 -2.29 -20.46 -2.76
N GLY A 598 -2.93 -19.44 -3.37
CA GLY A 598 -2.33 -18.12 -3.54
C GLY A 598 -2.15 -17.36 -2.22
N ARG A 599 -3.16 -17.42 -1.38
CA ARG A 599 -3.21 -16.68 -0.11
C ARG A 599 -2.56 -17.42 1.05
N GLY A 600 -2.41 -18.74 0.93
CA GLY A 600 -1.64 -19.57 1.84
C GLY A 600 -0.12 -19.53 1.59
N GLY A 601 0.36 -18.66 0.71
CA GLY A 601 1.78 -18.45 0.44
C GLY A 601 2.31 -19.13 -0.84
N ALA A 602 1.48 -19.83 -1.59
CA ALA A 602 1.86 -20.33 -2.90
C ALA A 602 1.85 -19.17 -3.92
N HIS A 603 3.02 -18.91 -4.53
CA HIS A 603 3.13 -17.89 -5.58
C HIS A 603 2.54 -18.34 -6.91
N LYS A 604 2.40 -19.62 -7.08
CA LYS A 604 1.91 -20.25 -8.31
C LYS A 604 1.10 -21.49 -7.97
N LEU A 605 0.12 -21.80 -8.80
CA LEU A 605 -0.65 -23.03 -8.72
C LEU A 605 -0.46 -23.84 -10.00
N ARG A 606 -0.24 -25.13 -9.85
CA ARG A 606 -0.23 -26.10 -10.93
C ARG A 606 -0.95 -27.36 -10.47
N CYS A 607 -2.08 -27.66 -11.10
CA CYS A 607 -2.87 -28.86 -10.85
C CYS A 607 -2.82 -29.75 -12.10
N VAL A 608 -2.58 -31.04 -11.91
CA VAL A 608 -2.56 -32.03 -12.97
C VAL A 608 -3.75 -32.98 -12.81
N TYR A 609 -4.64 -32.99 -13.79
CA TYR A 609 -5.76 -33.91 -13.88
C TYR A 609 -5.41 -35.01 -14.87
N THR A 610 -5.18 -36.20 -14.35
CA THR A 610 -4.82 -37.37 -15.17
C THR A 610 -6.03 -38.26 -15.38
N PHE A 611 -6.46 -38.42 -16.61
CA PHE A 611 -7.56 -39.30 -16.99
C PHE A 611 -6.97 -40.59 -17.53
N ILE A 612 -7.37 -41.73 -16.99
CA ILE A 612 -6.84 -43.06 -17.32
C ILE A 612 -8.00 -43.97 -17.72
N ALA A 613 -7.98 -44.44 -18.96
CA ALA A 613 -8.88 -45.43 -19.49
C ALA A 613 -8.18 -46.79 -19.70
N GLU A 614 -8.91 -47.83 -20.02
CA GLU A 614 -8.32 -49.10 -20.39
C GLU A 614 -7.53 -49.00 -21.71
N PRO A 615 -6.53 -49.87 -21.98
CA PRO A 615 -5.63 -49.75 -23.13
C PRO A 615 -6.35 -49.72 -24.50
N HIS A 616 -7.56 -50.31 -24.56
CA HIS A 616 -8.37 -50.35 -25.78
C HIS A 616 -9.40 -49.23 -25.88
N GLN A 617 -9.47 -48.36 -24.89
CA GLN A 617 -10.34 -47.21 -24.82
C GLN A 617 -9.63 -45.90 -25.11
N ARG A 618 -10.39 -44.87 -25.50
CA ARG A 618 -9.95 -43.50 -25.66
C ARG A 618 -10.80 -42.62 -24.79
N ILE A 619 -10.27 -41.47 -24.44
CA ILE A 619 -10.89 -40.52 -23.56
C ILE A 619 -11.37 -39.33 -24.37
N ALA A 620 -12.70 -39.07 -24.30
CA ALA A 620 -13.30 -37.84 -24.80
C ALA A 620 -13.41 -36.86 -23.65
N LEU A 621 -12.73 -35.76 -23.75
CA LEU A 621 -12.85 -34.63 -22.81
C LEU A 621 -13.75 -33.56 -23.43
N ARG A 622 -14.68 -33.07 -22.66
CA ARG A 622 -15.52 -31.93 -23.01
C ARG A 622 -15.39 -30.86 -21.93
N ILE A 623 -14.70 -29.77 -22.26
CA ILE A 623 -14.60 -28.61 -21.39
C ILE A 623 -15.87 -27.77 -21.59
N ILE A 624 -16.68 -27.64 -20.54
CA ILE A 624 -17.98 -26.95 -20.59
C ILE A 624 -17.76 -25.46 -20.47
N ARG A 625 -16.95 -25.05 -19.48
CA ARG A 625 -16.56 -23.68 -19.27
C ARG A 625 -15.22 -23.57 -18.55
N SER A 626 -14.49 -22.53 -18.88
CA SER A 626 -13.25 -22.21 -18.23
C SER A 626 -12.98 -20.72 -18.28
N ARG A 627 -12.20 -20.22 -17.34
CA ARG A 627 -11.70 -18.86 -17.30
C ARG A 627 -10.29 -18.86 -16.74
N MET A 628 -9.38 -18.12 -17.39
CA MET A 628 -7.97 -18.02 -17.00
C MET A 628 -7.53 -16.55 -16.98
N GLY A 629 -8.32 -15.71 -16.25
CA GLY A 629 -8.08 -14.27 -16.19
C GLY A 629 -8.49 -13.52 -17.47
N SER A 630 -8.23 -12.23 -17.51
CA SER A 630 -8.55 -11.36 -18.65
C SER A 630 -7.47 -11.33 -19.73
N SER A 631 -6.25 -11.73 -19.38
CA SER A 631 -5.06 -11.61 -20.25
C SER A 631 -4.80 -12.83 -21.14
N CYS A 632 -5.61 -13.88 -21.03
CA CYS A 632 -5.49 -15.10 -21.81
C CYS A 632 -6.68 -15.25 -22.76
N GLY A 633 -6.41 -15.42 -24.05
CA GLY A 633 -7.40 -15.70 -25.07
C GLY A 633 -7.16 -17.06 -25.73
N THR A 634 -8.23 -17.78 -26.06
CA THR A 634 -8.15 -19.02 -26.85
C THR A 634 -8.27 -18.64 -28.32
N LEU A 635 -7.26 -18.95 -29.12
CA LEU A 635 -7.25 -18.73 -30.56
C LEU A 635 -7.13 -20.07 -31.28
N TYR A 636 -8.00 -20.27 -32.28
CA TYR A 636 -7.82 -21.36 -33.21
C TYR A 636 -6.79 -20.93 -34.27
N LYS A 637 -5.68 -21.65 -34.34
CA LYS A 637 -4.60 -21.36 -35.26
C LYS A 637 -4.68 -22.27 -36.50
N HIS A 638 -5.09 -21.69 -37.60
CA HIS A 638 -5.24 -22.43 -38.86
C HIS A 638 -3.92 -23.04 -39.37
N SER A 639 -2.77 -22.42 -39.06
CA SER A 639 -1.47 -22.91 -39.45
C SER A 639 -1.09 -24.27 -38.82
N SER A 640 -1.50 -24.52 -37.59
CA SER A 640 -1.24 -25.77 -36.85
C SER A 640 -2.47 -26.66 -36.69
N ASP A 641 -3.64 -26.21 -37.16
CA ASP A 641 -4.95 -26.86 -36.99
C ASP A 641 -5.26 -27.17 -35.50
N ARG A 642 -4.92 -26.21 -34.59
CA ARG A 642 -5.05 -26.39 -33.16
C ARG A 642 -5.48 -25.13 -32.44
N TYR A 643 -5.98 -25.34 -31.23
CA TYR A 643 -6.21 -24.25 -30.29
C TYR A 643 -4.94 -23.91 -29.53
N GLU A 644 -4.53 -22.67 -29.63
CA GLU A 644 -3.37 -22.11 -28.92
C GLU A 644 -3.81 -20.94 -28.03
N CYS A 645 -3.09 -20.74 -26.95
CA CYS A 645 -3.33 -19.58 -26.09
C CYS A 645 -2.63 -18.35 -26.65
N SER A 646 -3.38 -17.27 -26.84
CA SER A 646 -2.78 -15.97 -27.19
C SER A 646 -2.33 -15.25 -25.92
N HIS A 647 -1.08 -14.81 -25.92
CA HIS A 647 -0.51 -14.05 -24.81
C HIS A 647 0.10 -12.76 -25.34
N ASP A 648 -0.25 -11.62 -24.73
CA ASP A 648 0.36 -10.35 -25.05
C ASP A 648 1.78 -10.28 -24.46
N GLY A 649 2.76 -10.89 -25.13
CA GLY A 649 4.18 -10.66 -24.95
C GLY A 649 4.90 -11.25 -23.73
N ALA A 650 4.25 -11.96 -22.79
CA ALA A 650 4.91 -12.56 -21.63
C ALA A 650 4.76 -14.09 -21.59
N ALA A 651 5.84 -14.79 -21.36
CA ALA A 651 5.91 -16.26 -21.38
C ALA A 651 5.19 -16.95 -20.19
N ASP A 652 5.00 -16.25 -19.07
CA ASP A 652 4.39 -16.79 -17.85
C ASP A 652 2.98 -16.23 -17.63
N LYS A 653 1.99 -16.85 -18.30
CA LYS A 653 0.59 -16.50 -18.13
C LYS A 653 -0.29 -17.70 -17.75
N PRO A 654 -1.44 -17.48 -17.07
CA PRO A 654 -2.36 -18.53 -16.73
C PRO A 654 -2.87 -19.25 -17.99
N ALA A 655 -2.88 -20.59 -17.97
CA ALA A 655 -3.32 -21.38 -19.11
C ALA A 655 -3.78 -22.79 -18.68
N ILE A 656 -4.62 -23.42 -19.52
CA ILE A 656 -5.02 -24.82 -19.41
C ILE A 656 -4.39 -25.56 -20.56
N TRP A 657 -3.45 -26.41 -20.26
CA TRP A 657 -2.79 -27.27 -21.25
C TRP A 657 -3.41 -28.65 -21.25
N ILE A 658 -3.74 -29.15 -22.42
CA ILE A 658 -4.19 -30.52 -22.62
C ILE A 658 -3.03 -31.24 -23.29
N THR A 659 -2.52 -32.30 -22.65
CA THR A 659 -1.34 -33.05 -23.08
C THR A 659 -1.60 -34.54 -23.02
N GLU A 660 -0.94 -35.28 -23.88
CA GLU A 660 -0.89 -36.72 -23.84
C GLU A 660 0.59 -37.18 -23.66
N GLU A 661 0.77 -38.37 -23.10
CA GLU A 661 2.09 -38.98 -22.92
C GLU A 661 2.13 -40.30 -23.71
N PRO A 662 2.36 -40.23 -25.05
CA PRO A 662 2.41 -41.42 -25.91
C PRO A 662 3.58 -42.34 -25.62
N TRP A 663 4.66 -41.82 -25.05
CA TRP A 663 5.86 -42.54 -24.57
C TRP A 663 6.24 -42.00 -23.20
N GLU A 664 6.87 -42.82 -22.39
CA GLU A 664 7.32 -42.43 -21.07
C GLU A 664 8.24 -41.18 -21.15
N GLY A 665 7.89 -40.12 -20.42
CA GLY A 665 8.63 -38.86 -20.40
C GLY A 665 8.47 -37.99 -21.66
N VAL A 666 7.66 -38.38 -22.64
CA VAL A 666 7.44 -37.60 -23.87
C VAL A 666 6.02 -37.05 -23.88
N TYR A 667 5.89 -35.74 -23.60
CA TYR A 667 4.61 -35.03 -23.56
C TYR A 667 4.29 -34.44 -24.94
N LEU A 668 3.09 -34.77 -25.46
CA LEU A 668 2.57 -34.22 -26.70
C LEU A 668 1.46 -33.17 -26.33
N PRO A 669 1.66 -31.87 -26.60
CA PRO A 669 0.64 -30.88 -26.40
C PRO A 669 -0.50 -31.10 -27.42
N ARG A 670 -1.74 -31.18 -26.93
CA ARG A 670 -2.94 -31.36 -27.76
C ARG A 670 -3.69 -30.07 -28.02
N ALA A 671 -3.81 -29.23 -27.01
CA ALA A 671 -4.42 -27.91 -27.09
C ALA A 671 -3.98 -27.04 -25.90
N CYS A 672 -4.03 -25.71 -26.09
CA CYS A 672 -4.01 -24.75 -25.03
C CYS A 672 -5.31 -23.95 -25.08
N ILE A 673 -5.99 -23.85 -23.93
CA ILE A 673 -7.25 -23.13 -23.82
C ILE A 673 -7.22 -22.17 -22.61
N CYS A 674 -7.97 -21.09 -22.69
CA CYS A 674 -8.11 -20.11 -21.64
C CYS A 674 -9.58 -19.96 -21.23
N ASN A 675 -10.34 -19.27 -22.06
CA ASN A 675 -11.72 -18.92 -21.77
C ASN A 675 -12.66 -19.68 -22.71
N ILE A 676 -13.44 -20.58 -22.14
CA ILE A 676 -14.48 -21.36 -22.87
C ILE A 676 -15.82 -20.99 -22.26
N SER A 677 -16.79 -20.68 -23.13
CA SER A 677 -18.15 -20.38 -22.74
C SER A 677 -19.07 -21.62 -22.85
N HIS A 678 -20.13 -21.64 -22.05
CA HIS A 678 -21.13 -22.72 -22.10
C HIS A 678 -21.80 -22.86 -23.48
N ALA A 679 -21.88 -21.78 -24.25
CA ALA A 679 -22.45 -21.79 -25.60
C ALA A 679 -21.57 -22.50 -26.64
N GLN A 680 -20.26 -22.59 -26.41
CA GLN A 680 -19.28 -23.22 -27.29
C GLN A 680 -18.30 -24.08 -26.49
N PRO A 681 -18.71 -25.27 -26.03
CA PRO A 681 -17.83 -26.17 -25.29
C PRO A 681 -16.73 -26.71 -26.21
N PHE A 682 -15.54 -26.86 -25.63
CA PHE A 682 -14.40 -27.45 -26.32
C PHE A 682 -14.37 -28.98 -26.13
N THR A 683 -14.25 -29.74 -27.18
CA THR A 683 -14.21 -31.21 -27.12
C THR A 683 -12.96 -31.75 -27.80
N ILE A 684 -12.29 -32.72 -27.19
CA ILE A 684 -11.11 -33.38 -27.71
C ILE A 684 -11.13 -34.88 -27.37
N ILE A 685 -10.65 -35.70 -28.30
CA ILE A 685 -10.50 -37.15 -28.12
C ILE A 685 -9.03 -37.49 -28.08
N SER A 686 -8.63 -38.32 -27.12
CA SER A 686 -7.24 -38.71 -26.93
C SER A 686 -6.75 -39.72 -28.03
N TYR A 687 -5.48 -39.70 -28.34
CA TYR A 687 -4.78 -40.71 -29.13
C TYR A 687 -4.46 -41.95 -28.32
N THR A 688 -4.26 -41.78 -27.02
CA THR A 688 -3.86 -42.83 -26.08
C THR A 688 -4.95 -43.06 -25.06
N ASN A 689 -4.80 -44.03 -24.19
CA ASN A 689 -5.69 -44.27 -23.06
C ASN A 689 -5.39 -43.37 -21.84
N ILE A 690 -4.40 -42.45 -21.96
CA ILE A 690 -4.05 -41.48 -20.91
C ILE A 690 -4.00 -40.08 -21.52
N ILE A 691 -4.76 -39.15 -20.92
CA ILE A 691 -4.70 -37.73 -21.26
C ILE A 691 -4.61 -36.92 -19.98
N LYS A 692 -3.83 -35.85 -20.01
CA LYS A 692 -3.62 -34.97 -18.86
C LYS A 692 -4.12 -33.55 -19.17
N ILE A 693 -4.77 -32.94 -18.21
CA ILE A 693 -5.05 -31.50 -18.20
C ILE A 693 -4.14 -30.87 -17.16
N ILE A 694 -3.39 -29.86 -17.54
CA ILE A 694 -2.49 -29.10 -16.68
C ILE A 694 -3.08 -27.71 -16.53
N PHE A 695 -3.65 -27.44 -15.38
CA PHE A 695 -4.21 -26.15 -15.00
C PHE A 695 -3.13 -25.33 -14.28
N THR A 696 -2.66 -24.25 -14.90
CA THR A 696 -1.50 -23.50 -14.40
C THR A 696 -1.83 -22.04 -14.20
N ILE A 697 -1.53 -21.50 -13.01
CA ILE A 697 -1.57 -20.09 -12.68
C ILE A 697 -0.15 -19.71 -12.20
N PRO A 698 0.66 -19.05 -13.02
CA PRO A 698 2.07 -18.77 -12.70
C PRO A 698 2.22 -17.70 -11.60
N VAL A 699 1.29 -16.75 -11.52
CA VAL A 699 1.31 -15.70 -10.49
C VAL A 699 -0.08 -15.60 -9.88
N MET A 700 -0.17 -15.84 -8.57
CA MET A 700 -1.39 -15.67 -7.78
C MET A 700 -1.27 -14.44 -6.91
N THR A 701 -2.34 -13.67 -6.84
CA THR A 701 -2.44 -12.47 -5.99
C THR A 701 -3.58 -12.63 -4.99
N PRO A 702 -3.54 -11.95 -3.84
CA PRO A 702 -4.63 -11.99 -2.85
C PRO A 702 -5.97 -11.47 -3.38
N SER A 703 -5.95 -10.69 -4.46
CA SER A 703 -7.15 -10.13 -5.09
C SER A 703 -7.83 -11.07 -6.09
N ASN A 704 -7.20 -12.20 -6.45
CA ASN A 704 -7.80 -13.14 -7.37
C ASN A 704 -9.01 -13.84 -6.76
N ASP A 705 -10.04 -14.02 -7.57
CA ASP A 705 -11.28 -14.69 -7.20
C ASP A 705 -11.44 -16.01 -7.98
N TYR A 706 -12.21 -17.00 -7.43
CA TYR A 706 -12.53 -18.25 -8.14
C TYR A 706 -13.13 -18.00 -9.51
N ASN A 707 -13.94 -16.94 -9.65
CA ASN A 707 -14.51 -16.56 -10.92
C ASN A 707 -13.49 -16.10 -11.97
N ASP A 708 -12.24 -15.81 -11.56
CA ASP A 708 -11.16 -15.44 -12.46
C ASP A 708 -10.41 -16.65 -13.01
N PHE A 709 -10.38 -17.74 -12.26
CA PHE A 709 -9.61 -18.95 -12.61
C PHE A 709 -10.40 -20.21 -12.26
N PHE A 710 -11.08 -20.77 -13.24
CA PHE A 710 -11.80 -22.03 -13.08
C PHE A 710 -11.81 -22.86 -14.35
N LEU A 711 -12.02 -24.17 -14.17
CA LEU A 711 -12.16 -25.17 -15.19
C LEU A 711 -13.28 -26.13 -14.80
N GLU A 712 -14.27 -26.34 -15.66
CA GLU A 712 -15.33 -27.31 -15.47
C GLU A 712 -15.56 -28.09 -16.74
N GLY A 713 -15.70 -29.40 -16.62
CA GLY A 713 -15.90 -30.27 -17.78
C GLY A 713 -16.43 -31.65 -17.43
N GLU A 714 -16.60 -32.42 -18.46
CA GLU A 714 -17.00 -33.81 -18.39
C GLU A 714 -16.06 -34.68 -19.21
N TYR A 715 -15.94 -35.96 -18.84
CA TYR A 715 -15.14 -36.91 -19.58
C TYR A 715 -15.92 -38.19 -19.83
N ASN A 716 -15.61 -38.85 -20.95
CA ASN A 716 -16.19 -40.13 -21.31
C ASN A 716 -15.12 -41.05 -21.87
N MET A 717 -15.22 -42.33 -21.56
CA MET A 717 -14.35 -43.36 -22.09
C MET A 717 -15.06 -44.04 -23.26
N ILE A 718 -14.44 -43.97 -24.44
CA ILE A 718 -15.02 -44.40 -25.73
C ILE A 718 -14.31 -45.66 -26.17
N GLU A 719 -15.08 -46.70 -26.50
CA GLU A 719 -14.64 -47.91 -27.11
C GLU A 719 -15.21 -47.99 -28.55
N THR A 720 -14.36 -48.10 -29.54
CA THR A 720 -14.80 -48.32 -30.93
C THR A 720 -14.30 -49.68 -31.45
N LYS A 721 -15.07 -50.35 -32.28
CA LYS A 721 -14.68 -51.62 -32.87
C LYS A 721 -13.33 -51.55 -33.62
N GLU A 722 -13.11 -50.43 -34.34
CA GLU A 722 -11.84 -50.18 -35.04
C GLU A 722 -10.66 -50.04 -34.11
N ILE A 723 -10.81 -49.43 -32.95
CA ILE A 723 -9.74 -49.28 -31.94
C ILE A 723 -9.47 -50.62 -31.30
N LYS A 724 -10.52 -51.40 -30.97
CA LYS A 724 -10.38 -52.70 -30.32
C LYS A 724 -9.63 -53.73 -31.20
N GLU A 725 -10.02 -53.80 -32.49
CA GLU A 725 -9.41 -54.74 -33.42
C GLU A 725 -7.97 -54.35 -33.83
N LYS A 726 -7.65 -53.04 -33.93
CA LYS A 726 -6.35 -52.60 -34.47
C LYS A 726 -5.38 -52.12 -33.43
N SER A 727 -5.78 -51.84 -32.18
CA SER A 727 -4.83 -51.51 -31.09
C SER A 727 -3.82 -52.60 -30.83
N SER A 728 -4.13 -53.85 -31.16
CA SER A 728 -3.22 -54.99 -31.05
C SER A 728 -2.26 -55.14 -32.25
N SER A 729 -2.46 -54.40 -33.36
CA SER A 729 -1.57 -54.47 -34.51
C SER A 729 -0.18 -53.93 -34.18
N LYS A 730 0.85 -54.60 -34.68
CA LYS A 730 2.26 -54.26 -34.43
C LYS A 730 2.57 -52.80 -34.83
N GLU A 731 1.94 -52.25 -35.84
CA GLU A 731 2.13 -50.87 -36.32
C GLU A 731 1.57 -49.78 -35.37
N CYS A 732 0.58 -50.13 -34.54
CA CYS A 732 -0.03 -49.21 -33.60
C CYS A 732 0.66 -49.15 -32.25
N GLN A 733 1.52 -50.10 -31.96
CA GLN A 733 2.24 -50.17 -30.67
C GLN A 733 3.20 -48.97 -30.49
N PRO A 734 3.36 -48.43 -29.28
CA PRO A 734 4.28 -47.33 -29.02
C PRO A 734 5.72 -47.59 -29.45
N GLY A 735 6.22 -48.83 -29.26
CA GLY A 735 7.56 -49.20 -29.62
C GLY A 735 7.84 -49.15 -31.13
N SER A 736 6.88 -49.51 -31.99
CA SER A 736 7.03 -49.44 -33.46
C SER A 736 6.86 -48.03 -34.02
N ARG A 737 6.37 -47.12 -33.22
CA ARG A 737 6.23 -45.70 -33.55
C ARG A 737 7.39 -44.84 -33.02
N HIS A 738 8.32 -45.42 -32.29
CA HIS A 738 9.58 -44.84 -31.87
C HIS A 738 10.68 -45.26 -32.84
N LEU A 739 11.20 -44.30 -33.56
CA LEU A 739 12.18 -44.48 -34.63
C LEU A 739 13.53 -43.93 -34.17
N GLY A 740 14.53 -44.73 -34.17
CA GLY A 740 15.90 -44.38 -33.83
C GLY A 740 16.90 -44.82 -34.87
N GLY A 741 18.09 -44.19 -34.89
CA GLY A 741 19.14 -44.59 -35.83
C GLY A 741 19.87 -43.36 -36.42
N ARG A 742 20.57 -43.58 -37.54
CA ARG A 742 21.31 -42.52 -38.26
C ARG A 742 20.45 -41.83 -39.33
N HIS A 743 19.62 -42.61 -40.04
CA HIS A 743 18.71 -42.11 -41.06
C HIS A 743 17.52 -43.04 -41.23
N GLY A 744 16.46 -42.57 -41.87
CA GLY A 744 15.31 -43.39 -42.17
C GLY A 744 14.15 -42.64 -42.78
N ASN A 745 13.06 -43.38 -43.07
CA ASN A 745 11.82 -42.78 -43.51
C ASN A 745 10.63 -43.39 -42.77
N PHE A 746 9.54 -42.65 -42.68
CA PHE A 746 8.26 -43.07 -42.13
C PHE A 746 7.12 -42.36 -42.79
N THR A 747 5.91 -42.86 -42.60
CA THR A 747 4.69 -42.23 -43.14
C THR A 747 3.76 -41.77 -42.02
N VAL A 748 3.20 -40.60 -42.21
CA VAL A 748 2.12 -40.05 -41.41
C VAL A 748 0.94 -39.69 -42.30
N GLY A 749 -0.25 -39.60 -41.75
CA GLY A 749 -1.46 -39.18 -42.53
C GLY A 749 -2.74 -39.69 -41.93
N SER A 750 -3.82 -39.65 -42.72
CA SER A 750 -5.11 -40.21 -42.37
C SER A 750 -5.58 -41.11 -43.50
N GLY A 751 -6.18 -42.25 -43.20
CA GLY A 751 -6.70 -43.18 -44.17
C GLY A 751 -7.97 -43.87 -43.65
N LYS A 752 -8.97 -44.08 -44.54
CA LYS A 752 -10.14 -44.87 -44.16
C LYS A 752 -9.71 -46.27 -43.73
N GLY A 753 -10.01 -46.60 -42.48
CA GLY A 753 -9.69 -47.90 -41.91
C GLY A 753 -8.23 -48.11 -41.46
N ASN A 754 -7.37 -47.08 -41.47
CA ASN A 754 -5.98 -47.18 -40.93
C ASN A 754 -5.71 -46.10 -39.85
N TYR A 755 -6.22 -46.36 -38.67
CA TYR A 755 -6.07 -45.51 -37.51
C TYR A 755 -4.59 -45.29 -37.12
N CYS A 756 -3.72 -46.27 -37.35
CA CYS A 756 -2.27 -46.20 -36.94
C CYS A 756 -1.49 -45.15 -37.71
N LEU A 757 -1.92 -44.73 -38.90
CA LEU A 757 -1.26 -43.65 -39.68
C LEU A 757 -1.45 -42.24 -39.03
N SER A 758 -2.53 -42.04 -38.31
CA SER A 758 -2.81 -40.76 -37.65
C SER A 758 -2.13 -40.62 -36.28
N LEU A 759 -1.56 -41.70 -35.76
CA LEU A 759 -0.86 -41.67 -34.49
C LEU A 759 0.52 -40.99 -34.61
N PRO A 760 0.94 -40.22 -33.59
CA PRO A 760 2.21 -39.52 -33.60
C PRO A 760 3.41 -40.50 -33.69
N ARG A 761 4.52 -40.05 -34.28
CA ARG A 761 5.78 -40.73 -34.40
C ARG A 761 6.85 -40.01 -33.60
N LEU A 762 7.61 -40.75 -32.81
CA LEU A 762 8.79 -40.22 -32.10
C LEU A 762 10.04 -40.59 -32.91
N VAL A 763 10.85 -39.62 -33.20
CA VAL A 763 12.13 -39.79 -33.87
C VAL A 763 13.23 -39.34 -32.93
N THR A 764 14.18 -40.25 -32.66
CA THR A 764 15.29 -39.99 -31.72
C THR A 764 16.61 -40.04 -32.49
N ALA A 765 17.43 -39.02 -32.37
CA ALA A 765 18.76 -38.95 -32.93
C ALA A 765 19.72 -39.87 -32.19
N ALA A 766 20.68 -40.45 -32.92
CA ALA A 766 21.79 -41.15 -32.31
C ALA A 766 22.63 -40.25 -31.40
N ASP A 767 23.35 -40.81 -30.44
CA ASP A 767 24.16 -40.06 -29.51
C ASP A 767 25.14 -39.10 -30.19
N GLY A 768 25.14 -37.83 -29.78
CA GLY A 768 25.97 -36.77 -30.35
C GLY A 768 25.45 -36.16 -31.64
N SER A 769 24.29 -36.60 -32.18
CA SER A 769 23.68 -36.08 -33.41
C SER A 769 22.37 -35.40 -33.17
N PHE A 770 21.90 -34.58 -34.15
CA PHE A 770 20.67 -33.87 -34.17
C PHE A 770 19.78 -34.31 -35.31
N LEU A 771 18.48 -34.20 -35.16
CA LEU A 771 17.57 -34.59 -36.23
C LEU A 771 17.43 -33.48 -37.29
N PHE A 772 17.50 -33.91 -38.53
CA PHE A 772 17.16 -33.16 -39.70
C PHE A 772 16.04 -33.88 -40.44
N LEU A 773 14.85 -33.27 -40.52
CA LEU A 773 13.66 -33.81 -41.18
C LEU A 773 13.45 -33.13 -42.52
N ARG A 774 13.10 -33.94 -43.52
CA ARG A 774 12.72 -33.48 -44.84
C ARG A 774 11.28 -33.92 -45.09
N ILE A 775 10.39 -32.93 -45.25
CA ILE A 775 8.94 -33.13 -45.34
C ILE A 775 8.44 -32.50 -46.65
N ARG A 776 7.69 -33.22 -47.47
CA ARG A 776 7.07 -32.65 -48.66
C ARG A 776 5.95 -31.69 -48.26
N GLY A 777 6.02 -30.47 -48.76
CA GLY A 777 5.09 -29.43 -48.46
C GLY A 777 5.77 -28.08 -48.14
N PHE A 778 5.01 -27.10 -47.79
CA PHE A 778 5.49 -25.78 -47.44
C PHE A 778 5.09 -25.38 -46.00
N SER A 779 5.81 -24.44 -45.43
CA SER A 779 5.47 -23.95 -44.11
C SER A 779 4.07 -23.31 -44.11
N ALA A 780 3.21 -23.79 -43.21
CA ALA A 780 1.84 -23.30 -43.13
C ALA A 780 1.85 -21.85 -42.58
N SER A 781 1.44 -20.88 -43.42
CA SER A 781 1.07 -19.55 -43.02
C SER A 781 -0.46 -19.41 -43.03
N GLU A 782 -1.03 -18.42 -42.33
CA GLU A 782 -2.49 -18.32 -42.15
C GLU A 782 -3.30 -18.26 -43.44
N THR A 783 -2.73 -17.92 -44.59
CA THR A 783 -3.44 -17.65 -45.84
C THR A 783 -3.16 -18.63 -46.96
N ASN A 784 -2.15 -19.52 -46.90
CA ASN A 784 -1.67 -20.23 -48.09
C ASN A 784 -1.96 -21.72 -48.12
N CYS A 785 -2.53 -22.36 -47.12
CA CYS A 785 -2.76 -23.78 -47.06
C CYS A 785 -4.21 -24.13 -47.52
N GLN A 786 -4.36 -24.66 -48.69
CA GLN A 786 -5.67 -25.09 -49.26
C GLN A 786 -6.15 -26.44 -48.68
N ILE A 787 -5.30 -27.18 -47.99
CA ILE A 787 -5.60 -28.49 -47.44
C ILE A 787 -5.90 -28.33 -45.95
N SER A 788 -6.93 -29.02 -45.42
CA SER A 788 -7.29 -28.95 -44.02
C SER A 788 -6.33 -29.68 -43.06
N GLY A 789 -5.48 -30.53 -43.57
CA GLY A 789 -4.51 -31.29 -42.75
C GLY A 789 -3.15 -30.61 -42.60
N ARG A 790 -2.50 -30.82 -41.44
CA ARG A 790 -1.17 -30.28 -41.08
C ARG A 790 -0.25 -31.37 -40.59
N ILE A 791 1.02 -31.24 -40.90
CA ILE A 791 2.06 -32.03 -40.26
C ILE A 791 2.74 -31.13 -39.24
N ASN A 792 2.52 -31.40 -37.96
CA ASN A 792 3.14 -30.66 -36.86
C ASN A 792 4.35 -31.41 -36.34
N VAL A 793 5.45 -30.66 -36.11
CA VAL A 793 6.69 -31.18 -35.55
C VAL A 793 6.92 -30.49 -34.19
N TYR A 794 7.15 -31.29 -33.16
CA TYR A 794 7.39 -30.81 -31.79
C TYR A 794 8.78 -31.29 -31.35
N ALA A 795 9.48 -30.43 -30.59
CA ALA A 795 10.58 -30.88 -29.76
C ALA A 795 10.03 -31.52 -28.48
N VAL A 796 10.70 -32.59 -28.00
CA VAL A 796 10.32 -33.19 -26.71
C VAL A 796 10.49 -32.15 -25.60
N GLY A 797 9.43 -31.97 -24.80
CA GLY A 797 9.35 -30.93 -23.79
C GLY A 797 8.83 -29.59 -24.30
N GLY A 798 8.60 -29.38 -25.59
CA GLY A 798 8.03 -28.16 -26.17
C GLY A 798 6.51 -28.15 -26.10
N LEU A 799 5.91 -26.99 -25.72
CA LEU A 799 4.47 -26.81 -25.63
C LEU A 799 3.81 -26.32 -26.94
N ALA A 800 4.60 -25.87 -27.90
CA ALA A 800 4.12 -25.43 -29.21
C ALA A 800 4.85 -26.19 -30.33
N PRO A 801 4.23 -26.40 -31.50
CA PRO A 801 4.92 -27.00 -32.64
C PRO A 801 6.06 -26.09 -33.08
N ILE A 802 7.22 -26.66 -33.29
CA ILE A 802 8.38 -25.97 -33.83
C ILE A 802 8.24 -25.72 -35.34
N ALA A 803 7.46 -26.57 -36.02
CA ALA A 803 7.06 -26.35 -37.39
C ALA A 803 5.67 -26.93 -37.65
N SER A 804 4.88 -26.22 -38.44
CA SER A 804 3.60 -26.67 -38.98
C SER A 804 3.71 -26.62 -40.49
N ILE A 805 3.48 -27.75 -41.15
CA ILE A 805 3.72 -27.91 -42.58
C ILE A 805 2.40 -28.27 -43.26
N CYS A 806 2.12 -27.55 -44.34
CA CYS A 806 1.05 -27.84 -45.23
C CYS A 806 1.52 -28.96 -46.22
N PRO A 807 1.02 -30.21 -46.09
CA PRO A 807 1.47 -31.29 -46.94
C PRO A 807 1.02 -31.08 -48.37
N GLY A 808 1.88 -31.28 -49.35
CA GLY A 808 1.62 -31.13 -50.76
C GLY A 808 2.18 -32.30 -51.59
N GLN A 809 1.65 -32.48 -52.81
CA GLN A 809 2.24 -33.43 -53.75
C GLN A 809 3.26 -32.80 -54.72
N ASN A 810 3.48 -31.47 -54.56
CA ASN A 810 4.43 -30.74 -55.36
C ASN A 810 5.85 -31.10 -54.97
N GLU A 811 6.84 -30.80 -55.86
CA GLU A 811 8.25 -31.10 -55.64
C GLU A 811 8.92 -30.30 -54.55
N ASP A 812 8.20 -29.39 -53.92
CA ASP A 812 8.71 -28.53 -52.85
C ASP A 812 8.85 -29.25 -51.49
N PHE A 813 9.99 -29.09 -50.82
CA PHE A 813 10.25 -29.67 -49.53
C PHE A 813 10.47 -28.62 -48.48
N THR A 814 9.87 -28.83 -47.31
CA THR A 814 10.21 -28.07 -46.11
C THR A 814 11.20 -28.89 -45.29
N HIS A 815 12.29 -28.27 -44.98
CA HIS A 815 13.33 -28.86 -44.14
C HIS A 815 13.16 -28.36 -42.68
N VAL A 816 13.10 -29.31 -41.76
CA VAL A 816 12.95 -29.05 -40.33
C VAL A 816 14.19 -29.61 -39.64
N PHE A 817 14.89 -28.75 -38.96
CA PHE A 817 16.14 -29.09 -38.27
C PHE A 817 16.02 -28.85 -36.76
N SER A 818 16.26 -29.84 -35.96
CA SER A 818 16.38 -29.70 -34.51
C SER A 818 17.80 -29.30 -34.15
N SER A 819 18.04 -28.08 -33.84
CA SER A 819 19.34 -27.66 -33.33
C SER A 819 19.31 -27.63 -31.82
N GLY A 820 20.02 -28.50 -31.17
CA GLY A 820 20.11 -28.37 -29.76
C GLY A 820 21.05 -29.29 -29.10
N TRP A 821 22.19 -28.90 -28.76
CA TRP A 821 22.91 -29.35 -27.59
C TRP A 821 23.80 -28.20 -27.10
N LYS A 822 23.62 -27.73 -25.85
CA LYS A 822 24.64 -27.02 -25.12
C LYS A 822 25.39 -28.03 -24.28
N SER A 823 26.70 -28.09 -24.48
CA SER A 823 27.62 -28.78 -23.59
C SER A 823 27.39 -28.36 -22.14
N SER A 824 27.11 -29.29 -21.27
CA SER A 824 27.02 -29.09 -19.82
C SER A 824 28.41 -28.83 -19.24
N SER A 825 28.94 -27.63 -19.38
CA SER A 825 30.14 -27.16 -18.68
C SER A 825 29.92 -26.06 -17.66
N GLU A 826 28.65 -25.80 -17.30
CA GLU A 826 28.33 -25.00 -16.10
C GLU A 826 27.45 -25.85 -15.19
N GLY A 827 28.02 -26.24 -14.05
CA GLY A 827 27.36 -27.03 -13.02
C GLY A 827 26.14 -26.36 -12.46
N PRO A 828 25.15 -27.12 -11.99
CA PRO A 828 23.92 -26.60 -11.43
C PRO A 828 24.20 -25.91 -10.10
N LYS A 829 23.84 -24.68 -9.98
CA LYS A 829 23.60 -24.07 -8.68
C LYS A 829 22.15 -24.36 -8.28
N ASP A 830 22.08 -25.12 -7.25
CA ASP A 830 21.04 -25.45 -6.29
C ASP A 830 19.59 -25.00 -6.50
N GLU A 831 18.76 -25.94 -6.29
CA GLU A 831 17.33 -26.11 -6.06
C GLU A 831 16.56 -26.66 -7.27
N HIS A 832 16.76 -27.94 -7.50
CA HIS A 832 15.91 -28.71 -8.39
C HIS A 832 14.90 -29.53 -7.58
N ASP A 833 13.62 -29.23 -7.78
CA ASP A 833 12.58 -30.22 -7.51
C ASP A 833 12.59 -31.22 -8.67
N PRO A 834 13.09 -32.44 -8.45
CA PRO A 834 13.26 -33.46 -9.52
C PRO A 834 11.91 -33.98 -10.07
N THR A 835 10.77 -33.57 -9.49
CA THR A 835 9.44 -34.08 -9.84
C THR A 835 8.71 -33.25 -10.90
N ASN A 836 9.30 -32.13 -11.38
CA ASN A 836 8.61 -31.25 -12.31
C ASN A 836 9.42 -30.89 -13.57
N PRO A 837 9.43 -31.79 -14.62
CA PRO A 837 10.18 -31.53 -15.85
C PRO A 837 9.75 -30.30 -16.65
N TRP A 838 8.59 -29.70 -16.32
CA TRP A 838 8.05 -28.53 -16.99
C TRP A 838 8.58 -27.20 -16.43
N VAL A 839 9.00 -27.15 -15.15
CA VAL A 839 9.57 -25.94 -14.53
C VAL A 839 10.91 -25.59 -15.18
N ASN A 840 11.69 -26.58 -15.59
CA ASN A 840 13.00 -26.36 -16.19
C ASN A 840 12.95 -25.85 -17.62
N SER A 841 11.84 -26.10 -18.36
CA SER A 841 11.70 -25.61 -19.73
C SER A 841 11.15 -24.19 -19.80
N SER A 842 10.40 -23.72 -18.79
CA SER A 842 9.85 -22.36 -18.77
C SER A 842 10.85 -21.30 -18.25
N MET A 843 11.79 -21.67 -17.37
CA MET A 843 12.78 -20.72 -16.85
C MET A 843 13.89 -20.35 -17.87
N ASN A 844 14.11 -21.17 -18.89
CA ASN A 844 15.11 -20.86 -19.92
C ASN A 844 14.59 -20.00 -21.09
N MET A 845 13.30 -19.62 -21.10
CA MET A 845 12.75 -18.75 -22.14
C MET A 845 12.97 -17.23 -21.88
N GLY A 846 13.50 -16.84 -20.74
CA GLY A 846 13.58 -15.43 -20.31
C GLY A 846 14.77 -14.61 -20.80
N GLN A 847 15.81 -15.21 -21.38
CA GLN A 847 17.01 -14.47 -21.76
C GLN A 847 17.68 -14.99 -23.02
N SER A 848 17.04 -14.85 -24.16
CA SER A 848 17.73 -14.90 -25.42
C SER A 848 17.01 -14.03 -26.45
N ASN A 849 17.40 -12.77 -26.50
CA ASN A 849 17.16 -11.91 -27.64
C ASN A 849 17.99 -12.44 -28.84
N TYR A 850 17.53 -13.50 -29.45
CA TYR A 850 18.02 -13.87 -30.78
C TYR A 850 17.00 -13.40 -31.79
N TYR A 851 17.37 -12.34 -32.49
CA TYR A 851 16.71 -11.89 -33.71
C TYR A 851 16.61 -13.06 -34.70
N PHE A 852 15.37 -13.34 -35.12
CA PHE A 852 15.08 -14.16 -36.24
C PHE A 852 15.65 -13.47 -37.49
N HIS A 853 16.85 -13.85 -37.92
CA HIS A 853 17.21 -13.68 -39.34
C HIS A 853 16.55 -14.83 -40.12
N GLN A 854 15.36 -14.55 -40.64
CA GLN A 854 14.79 -15.28 -41.74
C GLN A 854 15.67 -15.02 -42.99
N GLN A 855 16.77 -15.75 -43.13
CA GLN A 855 17.44 -15.83 -44.39
C GLN A 855 16.60 -16.76 -45.26
N GLN A 856 15.67 -16.20 -45.97
CA GLN A 856 15.04 -16.79 -47.14
C GLN A 856 16.13 -16.82 -48.22
N VAL A 857 16.85 -17.97 -48.32
CA VAL A 857 17.74 -18.21 -49.42
C VAL A 857 16.89 -18.70 -50.58
N ASP A 858 16.52 -17.78 -51.43
CA ASP A 858 15.81 -18.05 -52.67
C ASP A 858 16.75 -18.72 -53.67
N TYR A 859 16.70 -20.02 -53.72
CA TYR A 859 17.32 -20.76 -54.83
C TYR A 859 16.36 -20.75 -56.01
N GLN A 860 16.49 -19.74 -56.85
CA GLN A 860 15.66 -19.48 -58.00
C GLN A 860 15.59 -20.58 -59.09
N LYS A 861 16.18 -21.73 -58.89
CA LYS A 861 16.19 -22.84 -59.87
C LYS A 861 15.46 -24.11 -59.50
N ARG A 862 15.00 -24.32 -58.24
CA ARG A 862 14.33 -25.57 -57.84
C ARG A 862 13.29 -25.45 -56.73
N GLY A 863 12.67 -24.30 -56.47
CA GLY A 863 11.49 -24.19 -55.56
C GLY A 863 11.64 -24.81 -54.17
N ARG A 864 12.79 -24.73 -53.51
CA ARG A 864 13.03 -25.37 -52.22
C ARG A 864 13.04 -24.30 -51.13
N HIS A 865 12.06 -24.38 -50.20
CA HIS A 865 11.99 -23.47 -49.03
C HIS A 865 12.70 -24.12 -47.85
N TYR A 866 13.60 -23.35 -47.22
CA TYR A 866 14.25 -23.73 -45.97
C TYR A 866 13.65 -22.97 -44.83
N GLN A 867 13.21 -23.68 -43.81
CA GLN A 867 12.79 -23.09 -42.53
C GLN A 867 13.81 -23.50 -41.46
N ARG A 868 14.64 -22.53 -41.03
CA ARG A 868 15.51 -22.69 -39.88
C ARG A 868 14.69 -22.63 -38.63
N LEU A 869 14.70 -23.70 -37.84
CA LEU A 869 13.92 -23.75 -36.60
C LEU A 869 14.60 -22.95 -35.49
N ARG A 870 13.74 -22.32 -34.68
CA ARG A 870 14.13 -21.75 -33.41
C ARG A 870 14.89 -22.81 -32.61
N GLN A 871 16.06 -22.49 -32.06
CA GLN A 871 16.90 -23.40 -31.29
C GLN A 871 16.15 -23.88 -30.04
N GLN A 872 15.45 -24.99 -30.15
CA GLN A 872 14.94 -25.70 -29.00
C GLN A 872 15.82 -26.93 -28.81
N MET A 873 16.37 -27.07 -27.61
CA MET A 873 17.37 -28.10 -27.32
C MET A 873 16.70 -29.44 -27.13
N SER A 874 16.38 -30.14 -28.21
CA SER A 874 15.84 -31.48 -28.13
C SER A 874 16.56 -32.40 -29.14
N ARG A 875 16.96 -33.58 -28.67
CA ARG A 875 17.50 -34.68 -29.49
C ARG A 875 16.40 -35.48 -30.17
N ASP A 876 15.17 -35.34 -29.65
CA ASP A 876 14.00 -36.11 -30.03
C ASP A 876 12.93 -35.14 -30.59
N LEU A 877 12.31 -35.57 -31.68
CA LEU A 877 11.20 -34.86 -32.30
C LEU A 877 9.94 -35.75 -32.36
N VAL A 878 8.81 -35.16 -32.04
CA VAL A 878 7.52 -35.81 -32.26
C VAL A 878 6.88 -35.22 -33.50
N VAL A 879 6.46 -36.08 -34.42
CA VAL A 879 5.79 -35.72 -35.67
C VAL A 879 4.39 -36.30 -35.66
N GLU A 880 3.41 -35.46 -35.91
CA GLU A 880 2.01 -35.89 -36.01
C GLU A 880 1.33 -35.30 -37.25
N TYR A 881 0.30 -35.96 -37.72
CA TYR A 881 -0.63 -35.42 -38.70
C TYR A 881 -1.92 -35.06 -38.02
N VAL A 882 -2.37 -33.82 -38.19
CA VAL A 882 -3.63 -33.28 -37.66
C VAL A 882 -4.51 -32.94 -38.85
N GLY A 883 -5.72 -33.50 -38.94
CA GLY A 883 -6.69 -33.24 -40.00
C GLY A 883 -7.50 -34.46 -40.37
N ASN A 884 -8.63 -34.21 -41.01
CA ASN A 884 -9.61 -35.26 -41.44
C ASN A 884 -9.46 -35.72 -42.88
N GLN A 885 -8.58 -35.06 -43.65
CA GLN A 885 -8.37 -35.49 -45.06
C GLN A 885 -7.53 -36.77 -45.16
N THR A 886 -8.01 -37.68 -45.99
CA THR A 886 -7.25 -38.91 -46.28
C THR A 886 -6.02 -38.59 -47.12
N GLY A 887 -4.84 -38.98 -46.65
CA GLY A 887 -3.55 -38.79 -47.30
C GLY A 887 -2.44 -39.55 -46.59
N ARG A 888 -1.41 -39.94 -47.35
CA ARG A 888 -0.19 -40.56 -46.82
C ARG A 888 0.98 -39.70 -47.23
N TYR A 889 1.73 -39.25 -46.24
CA TYR A 889 2.88 -38.37 -46.44
C TYR A 889 4.14 -39.02 -45.89
N MET A 890 5.11 -39.17 -46.76
CA MET A 890 6.39 -39.76 -46.40
C MET A 890 7.34 -38.69 -45.91
N ILE A 891 7.99 -38.94 -44.79
CA ILE A 891 8.96 -38.06 -44.14
C ILE A 891 10.27 -38.82 -44.07
N THR A 892 11.35 -38.15 -44.48
CA THR A 892 12.72 -38.67 -44.33
C THR A 892 13.42 -37.92 -43.20
N TRP A 893 14.21 -38.62 -42.44
CA TRP A 893 14.96 -38.04 -41.34
C TRP A 893 16.40 -38.50 -41.35
N ILE A 894 17.34 -37.64 -40.89
CA ILE A 894 18.77 -37.88 -40.86
C ILE A 894 19.31 -37.34 -39.56
N GLY A 895 20.22 -38.10 -38.95
CA GLY A 895 21.03 -37.60 -37.83
C GLY A 895 22.26 -36.84 -38.35
N VAL A 896 22.36 -35.57 -37.98
CA VAL A 896 23.47 -34.67 -38.34
C VAL A 896 24.17 -34.18 -37.11
N TRP A 897 25.45 -33.80 -37.20
CA TRP A 897 26.17 -33.20 -36.06
C TRP A 897 26.71 -31.83 -36.39
N LYS A 898 26.92 -30.98 -35.38
CA LYS A 898 27.54 -29.67 -35.52
C LYS A 898 29.01 -29.72 -35.11
N PRO A 899 29.96 -29.15 -35.90
CA PRO A 899 31.33 -29.01 -35.47
C PRO A 899 31.40 -28.12 -34.22
N MET A 900 32.09 -28.55 -33.18
CA MET A 900 32.31 -27.79 -31.97
C MET A 900 33.10 -26.50 -32.27
N GLN A 901 32.56 -25.34 -31.97
CA GLN A 901 33.24 -24.04 -32.08
C GLN A 901 34.13 -23.70 -30.86
N THR A 902 34.62 -24.66 -30.14
CA THR A 902 35.43 -24.40 -28.95
C THR A 902 36.70 -25.23 -28.93
N ALA A 903 37.74 -24.76 -29.63
CA ALA A 903 39.13 -24.88 -29.19
C ALA A 903 39.99 -23.86 -29.95
N PRO A 904 40.76 -23.00 -29.27
CA PRO A 904 41.81 -22.25 -29.95
C PRO A 904 42.92 -23.17 -30.32
N LEU A 905 43.23 -23.24 -31.65
CA LEU A 905 44.48 -23.70 -32.23
C LEU A 905 45.04 -25.02 -31.69
N SER A 906 44.53 -26.12 -32.24
CA SER A 906 45.40 -27.30 -32.37
C SER A 906 46.11 -27.24 -33.74
N PRO A 907 47.41 -27.41 -33.79
CA PRO A 907 48.19 -27.20 -35.03
C PRO A 907 48.18 -28.39 -36.00
N VAL A 908 47.23 -29.29 -35.92
CA VAL A 908 47.04 -30.38 -36.87
C VAL A 908 45.67 -30.20 -37.51
N GLY A 909 45.63 -29.69 -38.73
CA GLY A 909 44.46 -29.47 -39.55
C GLY A 909 43.73 -30.75 -39.92
N VAL A 910 42.97 -31.32 -38.99
CA VAL A 910 41.96 -32.34 -39.30
C VAL A 910 40.62 -31.58 -39.33
N ASP A 911 40.08 -31.42 -40.53
CA ASP A 911 38.72 -30.92 -40.73
C ASP A 911 37.75 -31.89 -40.07
N LEU A 912 37.26 -31.54 -38.87
CA LEU A 912 36.31 -32.34 -38.06
C LEU A 912 34.96 -32.52 -38.76
N CYS A 913 34.74 -31.88 -39.92
CA CYS A 913 33.51 -31.93 -40.69
C CYS A 913 33.79 -31.93 -42.22
N PRO A 914 34.29 -33.05 -42.78
CA PRO A 914 34.59 -33.13 -44.21
C PRO A 914 33.35 -33.09 -45.12
N HIS A 915 32.15 -33.41 -44.58
CA HIS A 915 30.89 -33.48 -45.29
C HIS A 915 29.91 -32.46 -44.69
N ARG A 916 30.13 -31.19 -44.96
CA ARG A 916 29.36 -30.08 -44.37
C ARG A 916 28.29 -29.60 -45.34
N CYS A 917 27.04 -29.56 -44.86
CA CYS A 917 25.98 -28.82 -45.46
C CYS A 917 25.98 -27.38 -44.93
N PRO A 918 26.34 -26.36 -45.72
CA PRO A 918 26.48 -24.99 -45.24
C PRO A 918 25.16 -24.34 -44.81
N GLU A 919 24.06 -24.77 -45.42
CA GLU A 919 22.73 -24.18 -45.17
C GLU A 919 22.16 -24.52 -43.79
N ILE A 920 22.53 -25.67 -43.26
CA ILE A 920 22.12 -26.15 -41.93
C ILE A 920 23.27 -26.09 -40.94
N GLU A 921 24.46 -25.61 -41.38
CA GLU A 921 25.70 -25.58 -40.57
C GLU A 921 25.98 -26.88 -39.83
N ALA A 922 25.74 -27.99 -40.47
CA ALA A 922 25.87 -29.33 -39.90
C ALA A 922 26.62 -30.29 -40.80
N CYS A 923 27.16 -31.33 -40.19
CA CYS A 923 27.89 -32.36 -40.84
C CYS A 923 27.00 -33.57 -41.14
N LEU A 924 27.05 -34.09 -42.35
CA LEU A 924 26.39 -35.32 -42.74
C LEU A 924 27.29 -36.55 -42.44
N PRO A 925 26.67 -37.70 -42.16
CA PRO A 925 27.39 -38.99 -42.21
C PRO A 925 28.06 -39.24 -43.57
N ALA A 926 29.26 -39.81 -43.59
CA ALA A 926 30.04 -40.05 -44.81
C ALA A 926 29.35 -41.00 -45.78
N ASP A 927 28.51 -41.88 -45.28
CA ASP A 927 27.70 -42.84 -46.04
C ASP A 927 26.51 -42.21 -46.77
N LEU A 928 26.18 -40.94 -46.44
CA LEU A 928 25.12 -40.16 -47.08
C LEU A 928 25.68 -39.04 -47.99
N TRP A 929 26.97 -39.00 -48.22
CA TRP A 929 27.65 -38.08 -49.11
C TRP A 929 27.96 -38.71 -50.41
N CYS A 930 27.45 -38.27 -51.54
CA CYS A 930 27.57 -38.85 -52.85
C CYS A 930 26.94 -40.28 -52.99
N ASP A 931 25.77 -40.49 -52.34
CA ASP A 931 25.05 -41.78 -52.40
C ASP A 931 23.94 -41.81 -53.48
N GLY A 932 23.79 -40.73 -54.23
CA GLY A 932 22.77 -40.58 -55.30
C GLY A 932 21.46 -39.97 -54.79
N ALA A 933 21.36 -39.66 -53.47
CA ALA A 933 20.16 -39.05 -52.89
C ALA A 933 20.51 -37.69 -52.26
N VAL A 934 19.83 -36.66 -52.61
CA VAL A 934 20.05 -35.30 -52.07
C VAL A 934 19.64 -35.20 -50.60
N HIS A 935 20.59 -35.04 -49.71
CA HIS A 935 20.42 -34.89 -48.28
C HIS A 935 20.66 -33.44 -47.79
N CYS A 936 21.66 -32.75 -48.35
CA CYS A 936 21.80 -31.33 -48.15
C CYS A 936 20.67 -30.52 -48.85
N PRO A 937 20.19 -29.53 -48.26
CA PRO A 937 19.16 -28.68 -48.87
C PRO A 937 19.53 -28.11 -50.26
N SER A 938 20.76 -27.70 -50.44
CA SER A 938 21.26 -27.20 -51.73
C SER A 938 21.57 -28.31 -52.74
N GLY A 939 21.64 -29.55 -52.28
CA GLY A 939 22.11 -30.68 -53.07
C GLY A 939 23.63 -30.66 -53.27
N LEU A 940 24.35 -30.04 -52.37
CA LEU A 940 25.78 -29.93 -52.40
C LEU A 940 26.47 -31.31 -52.24
N ASP A 941 25.85 -32.18 -51.46
CA ASP A 941 26.24 -33.55 -51.19
C ASP A 941 26.25 -34.45 -52.44
N GLU A 942 25.49 -34.10 -53.47
CA GLU A 942 25.39 -34.75 -54.76
C GLU A 942 25.87 -33.89 -55.93
N GLY A 943 26.45 -32.72 -55.58
CA GLY A 943 26.96 -31.79 -56.59
C GLY A 943 28.22 -32.28 -57.30
N ALA A 944 28.34 -32.08 -58.62
CA ALA A 944 29.51 -32.46 -59.38
C ALA A 944 30.83 -31.89 -58.83
N ALA A 945 30.78 -30.78 -58.15
CA ALA A 945 31.89 -30.13 -57.46
C ALA A 945 32.35 -30.86 -56.17
N ALA A 946 31.39 -31.49 -55.48
CA ALA A 946 31.65 -32.20 -54.23
C ALA A 946 31.95 -33.70 -54.41
N CYS A 947 31.39 -34.28 -55.50
CA CYS A 947 31.55 -35.72 -55.84
C CYS A 947 32.51 -35.98 -57.04
N GLY A 948 33.02 -34.94 -57.69
CA GLY A 948 33.94 -35.05 -58.85
C GLY A 948 35.42 -34.79 -58.51
N LEU A 949 36.27 -35.32 -59.35
CA LEU A 949 37.77 -35.31 -59.20
C LEU A 949 38.43 -33.92 -59.25
N LEU A 950 37.66 -32.84 -59.36
CA LEU A 950 38.18 -31.45 -59.47
C LEU A 950 38.34 -30.66 -58.16
N ALA A 951 38.20 -31.30 -57.05
CA ALA A 951 38.27 -30.60 -55.73
C ALA A 951 39.68 -30.36 -55.18
N ALA A 952 40.76 -30.66 -55.97
CA ALA A 952 42.15 -30.59 -55.52
C ALA A 952 42.94 -29.36 -56.00
N LEU A 953 42.32 -28.23 -56.24
CA LEU A 953 43.05 -27.00 -56.52
C LEU A 953 43.10 -26.06 -55.30
N PRO A 954 44.27 -25.56 -54.91
CA PRO A 954 44.43 -24.86 -53.60
C PRO A 954 43.96 -23.45 -53.69
N TRP A 955 42.70 -23.21 -53.26
CA TRP A 955 42.04 -21.91 -53.04
C TRP A 955 42.75 -21.05 -51.99
N VAL A 956 43.71 -21.65 -51.24
CA VAL A 956 44.43 -21.00 -50.17
C VAL A 956 45.28 -19.82 -50.66
N TYR A 957 45.85 -19.89 -51.84
CA TYR A 957 46.71 -18.83 -52.41
C TYR A 957 45.90 -17.66 -52.99
N LEU A 958 44.67 -17.87 -53.45
CA LEU A 958 43.76 -16.81 -53.88
C LEU A 958 43.22 -16.04 -52.70
N ALA A 959 42.87 -16.73 -51.62
CA ALA A 959 42.41 -16.10 -50.39
C ALA A 959 43.49 -15.25 -49.74
N ALA A 960 44.74 -15.70 -49.71
CA ALA A 960 45.87 -14.92 -49.18
C ALA A 960 46.13 -13.66 -49.96
N GLY A 961 45.98 -13.65 -51.31
CA GLY A 961 46.13 -12.47 -52.15
C GLY A 961 45.06 -11.40 -51.90
N ILE A 962 43.82 -11.84 -51.68
CA ILE A 962 42.69 -10.93 -51.39
C ILE A 962 42.85 -10.29 -50.00
N VAL A 963 43.28 -11.01 -48.98
CA VAL A 963 43.51 -10.51 -47.64
C VAL A 963 44.63 -9.45 -47.62
N LEU A 964 45.70 -9.66 -48.39
CA LEU A 964 46.80 -8.68 -48.56
C LEU A 964 46.31 -7.37 -49.22
N PHE A 965 45.47 -7.47 -50.25
CA PHE A 965 44.92 -6.31 -50.91
C PHE A 965 43.97 -5.52 -50.02
N ILE A 966 43.07 -6.16 -49.27
CA ILE A 966 42.16 -5.52 -48.33
C ILE A 966 42.91 -4.82 -47.19
N SER A 967 44.00 -5.42 -46.70
CA SER A 967 44.80 -4.83 -45.62
C SER A 967 45.53 -3.55 -46.12
N LEU A 968 46.00 -3.55 -47.36
CA LEU A 968 46.64 -2.35 -47.98
C LEU A 968 45.64 -1.21 -48.16
N VAL A 969 44.44 -1.48 -48.63
CA VAL A 969 43.36 -0.51 -48.78
C VAL A 969 42.93 0.07 -47.43
N ALA A 970 42.82 -0.79 -46.39
CA ALA A 970 42.48 -0.38 -45.04
C ALA A 970 43.53 0.56 -44.41
N LEU A 971 44.83 0.28 -44.69
CA LEU A 971 45.93 1.13 -44.23
C LEU A 971 45.92 2.52 -44.90
N LEU A 972 45.62 2.59 -46.19
CA LEU A 972 45.46 3.86 -46.92
C LEU A 972 44.26 4.64 -46.40
N ALA A 973 43.13 3.97 -46.12
CA ALA A 973 41.93 4.60 -45.53
C ALA A 973 42.21 5.14 -44.11
N ALA A 974 42.95 4.40 -43.29
CA ALA A 974 43.34 4.85 -41.95
C ALA A 974 44.20 6.09 -41.97
N VAL A 975 45.13 6.21 -42.94
CA VAL A 975 45.97 7.42 -43.12
C VAL A 975 45.11 8.62 -43.52
N VAL A 976 44.13 8.41 -44.41
CA VAL A 976 43.21 9.51 -44.82
C VAL A 976 42.32 9.96 -43.65
N VAL A 977 41.80 9.03 -42.87
CA VAL A 977 40.96 9.32 -41.67
C VAL A 977 41.83 10.04 -40.61
N HIS A 978 43.07 9.61 -40.41
CA HIS A 978 43.96 10.25 -39.47
C HIS A 978 44.27 11.71 -39.88
N ARG A 979 44.51 11.95 -41.15
CA ARG A 979 44.72 13.34 -41.68
C ARG A 979 43.48 14.22 -41.51
N ARG A 980 42.29 13.66 -41.71
CA ARG A 980 41.02 14.40 -41.47
C ARG A 980 40.79 14.69 -39.97
N ARG A 981 41.17 13.79 -39.08
CA ARG A 981 41.05 14.02 -37.61
C ARG A 981 42.00 15.10 -37.13
N VAL A 982 43.22 15.19 -37.68
CA VAL A 982 44.19 16.21 -37.33
C VAL A 982 43.73 17.61 -37.82
N GLN A 983 43.01 17.69 -38.97
CA GLN A 983 42.42 18.93 -39.45
C GLN A 983 41.23 19.38 -38.61
N ALA A 984 40.38 18.46 -38.21
CA ALA A 984 39.23 18.76 -37.33
C ALA A 984 39.64 19.22 -35.91
N GLN A 985 40.80 18.72 -35.42
CA GLN A 985 41.33 19.17 -34.13
C GLN A 985 41.85 20.61 -34.16
N LYS A 986 42.40 21.05 -35.31
CA LYS A 986 42.83 22.44 -35.50
C LYS A 986 41.70 23.45 -35.62
N GLU A 987 40.51 23.02 -36.09
CA GLU A 987 39.30 23.87 -36.13
C GLU A 987 38.64 24.00 -34.76
N ILE A 988 38.77 23.01 -33.88
CA ILE A 988 38.22 23.05 -32.51
C ILE A 988 39.06 23.97 -31.62
N GLU A 989 40.39 24.04 -31.79
CA GLU A 989 41.26 24.96 -31.04
C GLU A 989 41.06 26.43 -31.44
N ALA A 990 40.61 26.70 -32.66
CA ALA A 990 40.32 28.06 -33.13
C ALA A 990 38.98 28.63 -32.61
N SER A 991 38.03 27.75 -32.19
CA SER A 991 36.73 28.19 -31.67
C SER A 991 36.67 28.40 -30.16
N ILE A 992 37.70 28.02 -29.42
CA ILE A 992 37.77 28.16 -27.93
C ILE A 992 38.33 29.51 -27.50
N VAL A 993 38.94 30.26 -28.42
CA VAL A 993 39.55 31.58 -28.11
C VAL A 993 38.59 32.78 -28.30
N SER A 994 37.36 32.56 -28.76
CA SER A 994 36.42 33.65 -29.12
C SER A 994 35.21 33.84 -28.22
N ASN A 995 35.15 33.26 -27.03
CA ASN A 995 34.01 33.55 -26.15
C ASN A 995 34.37 33.63 -24.66
N ASN A 996 35.23 34.62 -24.38
CA ASN A 996 35.40 35.15 -23.05
C ASN A 996 35.30 36.68 -23.08
N SER A 997 34.09 37.21 -23.05
CA SER A 997 33.82 38.50 -22.44
C SER A 997 32.32 38.78 -22.39
N HIS A 998 31.93 39.28 -21.23
CA HIS A 998 30.62 39.82 -20.80
C HIS A 998 29.63 38.73 -20.33
N GLY A 999 29.31 38.66 -19.11
CA GLY A 999 29.09 39.69 -18.12
C GLY A 999 27.84 39.39 -17.35
N GLY A 1000 27.96 39.27 -16.05
CA GLY A 1000 26.94 39.80 -15.15
C GLY A 1000 25.84 38.89 -14.67
N LEU A 1001 26.09 38.27 -13.54
CA LEU A 1001 25.25 38.28 -12.34
C LEU A 1001 23.72 38.35 -12.50
N LYS A 1002 23.03 37.33 -12.04
CA LYS A 1002 22.16 37.42 -10.84
C LYS A 1002 21.67 36.05 -10.40
N SER A 1003 22.25 35.64 -9.30
CA SER A 1003 21.72 34.67 -8.35
C SER A 1003 20.41 35.18 -7.76
N THR A 1004 19.40 34.36 -7.74
CA THR A 1004 18.31 34.43 -6.77
C THR A 1004 17.98 33.04 -6.28
N THR A 1005 18.73 32.62 -5.30
CA THR A 1005 18.29 31.65 -4.32
C THR A 1005 17.20 32.30 -3.48
N GLN A 1006 15.99 31.86 -3.61
CA GLN A 1006 14.95 32.11 -2.62
C GLN A 1006 15.03 31.04 -1.54
N ASP A 1007 15.77 31.40 -0.50
CA ASP A 1007 15.66 30.76 0.80
C ASP A 1007 14.32 31.14 1.42
N PHE A 1008 13.45 30.15 1.62
CA PHE A 1008 12.31 30.26 2.50
C PHE A 1008 12.78 30.33 3.96
N LEU A 1009 13.15 31.51 4.41
CA LEU A 1009 13.26 31.82 5.82
C LEU A 1009 11.88 32.27 6.31
N ILE A 1010 11.29 31.48 7.18
CA ILE A 1010 10.15 31.86 8.00
C ILE A 1010 10.59 33.01 8.91
N PRO A 1011 10.00 34.17 8.84
CA PRO A 1011 10.34 35.27 9.74
C PRO A 1011 9.90 34.93 11.15
N PRO A 1012 10.64 35.34 12.20
CA PRO A 1012 10.23 35.11 13.55
C PRO A 1012 8.96 35.88 13.87
N ASP A 1013 8.00 35.17 14.42
CA ASP A 1013 6.74 35.65 14.95
C ASP A 1013 6.89 36.98 15.74
N LYS A 1014 6.32 38.02 15.20
CA LYS A 1014 6.05 39.21 16.00
C LYS A 1014 4.59 39.67 16.05
N ASP A 1015 3.73 39.15 15.18
CA ASP A 1015 2.37 39.70 15.09
C ASP A 1015 1.27 38.65 14.87
N GLY A 1016 1.43 37.46 15.32
CA GLY A 1016 0.43 36.41 15.34
C GLY A 1016 0.63 35.46 16.50
N TRP A 1017 -0.40 35.08 17.14
CA TRP A 1017 -0.35 34.09 18.22
C TRP A 1017 -0.23 32.67 17.72
#